data_80965a6bd8bde0082a3b10632f98324e
#
_entry.id   80965a6bd8bde0082a3b10632f98324e
#
_cell.length_a   1.000
_cell.length_b   1.000
_cell.length_c   1.000
_cell.angle_alpha   90.00
_cell.angle_beta   90.00
_cell.angle_gamma   90.00
#
_symmetry.space_group_name_H-M   'P 1'
#
loop_
_entity.id
_entity.type
_entity.pdbx_description
1 polymer ?
#
loop_
_entity_poly.entity_id
_entity_poly.type
_entity_poly.pdbx_seq_one_letter_code
_entity_poly.pdbx_strand_id
1 'polypeptide(L)'
;MNWLIFYETAFINFLKREFSPSTERWHSTIRVLAATVIAMTVTQFFHLSQGYWAVITIMVVCAPNVDSSVLKMIQRMFGTFAGVAVGYIIICVFFQQNWFFVASLFALLIVAGLVIARSQQPYVGWVFALSILVVSMQTDASFGEIAGISFERFWVVALGVFASWTALLLVYPPRPIKSFRILYIQTTDHEIERVQWVKRNLHEIEEGQLHAPIETLPPKRVDPMIEKKMLVLIGSAAYGNRAMGLLVGSLTDRITLVNAISTITSNAITLIKDSNQQGAAPSLMAASLVLFDRIETILQQLKAWGESTQDLGVSLTLHPINFQPLLDSIHAFDTLHEAEILRIGIREGVGRSPKGNQALMATIAMTRALSTTYSIEHTQTGATHIQVDVLRSITTPLLSPGLSDDASRSFWFAVKLACACVIGYIFVSATKFGSLSTMMVTPLMIVGATGGSSDATRARASLRLWGTILGAIASIFAILFLIPTADSIPGLLLIWIGCSAPLIWILTGGPKVSYMGVQAVFCLAIAIGTTFQPSIDLSPPSGRILGVGLGTFVTLAIFNYFSPDYARNEVMRLFARSLDRIGSLAITGFDSNPGTFSEIAAMRYKIISLILRSRELCENLHTVIHPSEPSITREEVLQITENLTLILYSANALALNRISAEIGPKIISSELDELHACAQSIQKVCDIGSATMATQNYKSFSDATKQLETQAQQLEDLIPEIRLRPSIRVLSAEPVQFIIGQIGMYRVAALRLRNLSEVLERITEKNNARASLQQGSPVRFAPSSTA
;
A
#
# COMPACT_ATOMS: atom_id res chain seq x y z
N MET A 1 -12.33 -4.90 -36.21
CA MET A 1 -11.41 -6.04 -36.08
C MET A 1 -10.30 -5.78 -35.04
N ASN A 2 -9.60 -4.64 -35.06
CA ASN A 2 -8.54 -4.31 -34.09
C ASN A 2 -9.04 -4.18 -32.64
N TRP A 3 -10.28 -3.79 -32.41
CA TRP A 3 -10.86 -3.64 -31.06
C TRP A 3 -11.11 -5.00 -30.39
N LEU A 4 -11.59 -5.98 -31.12
CA LEU A 4 -11.79 -7.36 -30.64
C LEU A 4 -10.45 -8.03 -30.27
N ILE A 5 -9.42 -7.86 -31.09
CA ILE A 5 -8.07 -8.40 -30.83
C ILE A 5 -7.46 -7.75 -29.58
N PHE A 6 -7.68 -6.45 -29.37
CA PHE A 6 -7.22 -5.76 -28.18
C PHE A 6 -7.89 -6.28 -26.89
N TYR A 7 -9.20 -6.50 -26.89
CA TYR A 7 -9.91 -7.08 -25.76
C TYR A 7 -9.54 -8.53 -25.50
N GLU A 8 -9.34 -9.31 -26.54
CA GLU A 8 -8.92 -10.71 -26.45
C GLU A 8 -7.52 -10.82 -25.83
N THR A 9 -6.56 -10.04 -26.31
CA THR A 9 -5.20 -10.02 -25.74
C THR A 9 -5.18 -9.50 -24.32
N ALA A 10 -5.97 -8.48 -23.99
CA ALA A 10 -6.09 -7.96 -22.63
C ALA A 10 -6.71 -9.00 -21.68
N PHE A 11 -7.74 -9.73 -22.13
CA PHE A 11 -8.39 -10.79 -21.37
C PHE A 11 -7.48 -11.99 -21.15
N ILE A 12 -6.76 -12.44 -22.19
CA ILE A 12 -5.79 -13.54 -22.09
C ILE A 12 -4.65 -13.16 -21.12
N ASN A 13 -4.14 -11.94 -21.20
CA ASN A 13 -3.11 -11.45 -20.27
C ASN A 13 -3.63 -11.34 -18.85
N PHE A 14 -4.89 -10.94 -18.66
CA PHE A 14 -5.55 -10.96 -17.36
C PHE A 14 -5.64 -12.39 -16.81
N LEU A 15 -6.12 -13.34 -17.59
CA LEU A 15 -6.20 -14.74 -17.19
C LEU A 15 -4.82 -15.32 -16.85
N LYS A 16 -3.83 -15.12 -17.71
CA LYS A 16 -2.46 -15.57 -17.45
C LYS A 16 -1.90 -14.99 -16.14
N ARG A 17 -2.13 -13.72 -15.87
CA ARG A 17 -1.62 -13.05 -14.67
C ARG A 17 -2.34 -13.52 -13.40
N GLU A 18 -3.67 -13.60 -13.42
CA GLU A 18 -4.48 -13.90 -12.23
C GLU A 18 -4.58 -15.40 -11.93
N PHE A 19 -4.43 -16.27 -12.95
CA PHE A 19 -4.57 -17.73 -12.83
C PHE A 19 -3.28 -18.52 -13.03
N SER A 20 -2.14 -17.86 -13.24
CA SER A 20 -0.86 -18.55 -13.43
C SER A 20 -0.52 -19.47 -12.24
N PRO A 21 -0.08 -20.70 -12.51
CA PRO A 21 0.39 -21.59 -11.46
C PRO A 21 1.74 -21.12 -10.91
N SER A 22 1.85 -21.08 -9.59
CA SER A 22 3.12 -20.89 -8.89
C SER A 22 3.20 -21.87 -7.71
N THR A 23 4.39 -22.23 -7.30
CA THR A 23 4.61 -23.16 -6.18
C THR A 23 3.96 -22.63 -4.90
N GLU A 24 4.08 -21.35 -4.64
CA GLU A 24 3.48 -20.69 -3.46
C GLU A 24 1.94 -20.79 -3.50
N ARG A 25 1.35 -20.63 -4.68
CA ARG A 25 -0.10 -20.74 -4.87
C ARG A 25 -0.59 -22.16 -4.63
N TRP A 26 0.10 -23.16 -5.17
CA TRP A 26 -0.19 -24.56 -4.90
C TRP A 26 -0.12 -24.87 -3.40
N HIS A 27 0.95 -24.46 -2.72
CA HIS A 27 1.08 -24.65 -1.27
C HIS A 27 -0.05 -23.99 -0.49
N SER A 28 -0.42 -22.76 -0.87
CA SER A 28 -1.54 -22.04 -0.24
C SER A 28 -2.88 -22.73 -0.48
N THR A 29 -3.14 -23.20 -1.71
CA THR A 29 -4.38 -23.91 -2.06
C THR A 29 -4.50 -25.21 -1.27
N ILE A 30 -3.45 -26.03 -1.24
CA ILE A 30 -3.44 -27.29 -0.49
C ILE A 30 -3.62 -27.03 1.02
N ARG A 31 -3.00 -25.99 1.56
CA ARG A 31 -3.13 -25.61 2.97
C ARG A 31 -4.55 -25.24 3.34
N VAL A 32 -5.19 -24.37 2.53
CA VAL A 32 -6.58 -23.96 2.73
C VAL A 32 -7.50 -25.16 2.60
N LEU A 33 -7.30 -26.00 1.60
CA LEU A 33 -8.08 -27.22 1.40
C LEU A 33 -7.97 -28.18 2.59
N ALA A 34 -6.74 -28.43 3.07
CA ALA A 34 -6.50 -29.26 4.25
C ALA A 34 -7.20 -28.72 5.51
N ALA A 35 -7.11 -27.38 5.73
CA ALA A 35 -7.83 -26.75 6.83
C ALA A 35 -9.34 -26.97 6.75
N THR A 36 -9.93 -26.85 5.56
CA THR A 36 -11.37 -27.07 5.37
C THR A 36 -11.78 -28.53 5.56
N VAL A 37 -10.95 -29.46 5.12
CA VAL A 37 -11.17 -30.89 5.33
C VAL A 37 -11.13 -31.23 6.83
N ILE A 38 -10.15 -30.73 7.57
CA ILE A 38 -10.07 -30.89 9.04
C ILE A 38 -11.34 -30.35 9.70
N ALA A 39 -11.71 -29.11 9.35
CA ALA A 39 -12.90 -28.48 9.95
C ALA A 39 -14.18 -29.25 9.61
N MET A 40 -14.39 -29.63 8.36
CA MET A 40 -15.57 -30.40 7.94
C MET A 40 -15.61 -31.79 8.60
N THR A 41 -14.49 -32.48 8.73
CA THR A 41 -14.44 -33.78 9.42
C THR A 41 -14.85 -33.62 10.87
N VAL A 42 -14.31 -32.65 11.59
CA VAL A 42 -14.62 -32.43 13.00
C VAL A 42 -16.10 -31.97 13.17
N THR A 43 -16.61 -31.10 12.32
CA THR A 43 -18.00 -30.66 12.42
C THR A 43 -18.99 -31.77 12.14
N GLN A 44 -18.71 -32.68 11.20
CA GLN A 44 -19.52 -33.84 10.93
C GLN A 44 -19.47 -34.87 12.06
N PHE A 45 -18.28 -35.13 12.59
CA PHE A 45 -18.08 -36.06 13.69
C PHE A 45 -18.80 -35.66 14.98
N PHE A 46 -18.76 -34.35 15.32
CA PHE A 46 -19.42 -33.81 16.52
C PHE A 46 -20.85 -33.33 16.29
N HIS A 47 -21.40 -33.50 15.08
CA HIS A 47 -22.74 -33.05 14.69
C HIS A 47 -23.01 -31.57 15.00
N LEU A 48 -22.06 -30.67 14.69
CA LEU A 48 -22.21 -29.24 14.91
C LEU A 48 -23.11 -28.60 13.85
N SER A 49 -24.23 -28.02 14.25
CA SER A 49 -25.30 -27.54 13.35
C SER A 49 -24.89 -26.41 12.43
N GLN A 50 -23.86 -25.64 12.80
CA GLN A 50 -23.39 -24.48 12.04
C GLN A 50 -21.97 -24.69 11.51
N GLY A 51 -21.57 -25.91 11.15
CA GLY A 51 -20.22 -26.26 10.72
C GLY A 51 -19.63 -25.41 9.58
N TYR A 52 -20.46 -24.90 8.69
CA TYR A 52 -20.04 -24.02 7.60
C TYR A 52 -19.34 -22.72 8.06
N TRP A 53 -19.58 -22.26 9.32
CA TRP A 53 -18.88 -21.10 9.86
C TRP A 53 -17.39 -21.36 10.11
N ALA A 54 -17.01 -22.60 10.38
CA ALA A 54 -15.59 -22.97 10.45
C ALA A 54 -14.92 -22.75 9.11
N VAL A 55 -15.53 -23.23 8.02
CA VAL A 55 -15.04 -23.04 6.65
C VAL A 55 -14.97 -21.56 6.28
N ILE A 56 -16.02 -20.78 6.59
CA ILE A 56 -16.02 -19.31 6.38
C ILE A 56 -14.87 -18.66 7.12
N THR A 57 -14.60 -19.08 8.36
CA THR A 57 -13.49 -18.56 9.16
C THR A 57 -12.15 -18.87 8.51
N ILE A 58 -11.93 -20.11 8.04
CA ILE A 58 -10.72 -20.53 7.34
C ILE A 58 -10.47 -19.66 6.10
N MET A 59 -11.49 -19.43 5.26
CA MET A 59 -11.35 -18.62 4.04
C MET A 59 -10.91 -17.18 4.32
N VAL A 60 -11.35 -16.60 5.43
CA VAL A 60 -11.00 -15.23 5.81
C VAL A 60 -9.63 -15.16 6.47
N VAL A 61 -9.29 -16.16 7.28
CA VAL A 61 -8.05 -16.20 8.07
C VAL A 61 -6.85 -16.68 7.25
N CYS A 62 -7.04 -17.71 6.43
CA CYS A 62 -6.00 -18.29 5.56
C CYS A 62 -5.83 -17.53 4.24
N ALA A 63 -6.27 -16.29 4.13
CA ALA A 63 -5.99 -15.46 2.96
C ALA A 63 -4.49 -15.42 2.65
N PRO A 64 -4.07 -15.20 1.37
CA PRO A 64 -2.70 -15.48 0.91
C PRO A 64 -1.55 -14.78 1.65
N ASN A 65 -1.85 -13.79 2.48
CA ASN A 65 -0.86 -13.06 3.29
C ASN A 65 -0.75 -13.68 4.70
N VAL A 66 0.25 -14.50 4.89
CA VAL A 66 0.51 -15.27 6.13
C VAL A 66 0.61 -14.39 7.38
N ASP A 67 1.18 -13.21 7.26
CA ASP A 67 1.54 -12.32 8.37
C ASP A 67 0.33 -11.75 9.08
N SER A 68 -0.72 -11.53 8.31
CA SER A 68 -1.98 -11.13 8.87
C SER A 68 -2.79 -12.30 9.44
N SER A 69 -2.38 -13.56 9.21
CA SER A 69 -3.19 -14.73 9.59
C SER A 69 -3.29 -14.90 11.10
N VAL A 70 -2.18 -14.86 11.85
CA VAL A 70 -2.22 -15.03 13.31
C VAL A 70 -2.91 -13.85 13.98
N LEU A 71 -2.61 -12.61 13.56
CA LEU A 71 -3.30 -11.44 14.08
C LEU A 71 -4.80 -11.49 13.75
N LYS A 72 -5.16 -11.88 12.53
CA LYS A 72 -6.57 -12.08 12.15
C LYS A 72 -7.25 -13.19 12.93
N MET A 73 -6.53 -14.27 13.29
CA MET A 73 -7.05 -15.32 14.18
C MET A 73 -7.47 -14.76 15.53
N ILE A 74 -6.58 -14.00 16.18
CA ILE A 74 -6.85 -13.36 17.48
C ILE A 74 -8.00 -12.37 17.36
N GLN A 75 -7.96 -11.48 16.35
CA GLN A 75 -8.99 -10.50 16.08
C GLN A 75 -10.36 -11.16 15.80
N ARG A 76 -10.36 -12.30 15.08
CA ARG A 76 -11.57 -13.08 14.79
C ARG A 76 -12.20 -13.63 16.06
N MET A 77 -11.39 -14.23 16.94
CA MET A 77 -11.86 -14.76 18.22
C MET A 77 -12.45 -13.65 19.09
N PHE A 78 -11.69 -12.57 19.29
CA PHE A 78 -12.12 -11.45 20.13
C PHE A 78 -13.38 -10.77 19.58
N GLY A 79 -13.39 -10.43 18.29
CA GLY A 79 -14.54 -9.77 17.66
C GLY A 79 -15.80 -10.64 17.64
N THR A 80 -15.65 -11.97 17.45
CA THR A 80 -16.77 -12.90 17.51
C THR A 80 -17.32 -13.00 18.94
N PHE A 81 -16.44 -13.17 19.93
CA PHE A 81 -16.86 -13.25 21.34
C PHE A 81 -17.62 -12.00 21.77
N ALA A 82 -17.02 -10.81 21.53
CA ALA A 82 -17.66 -9.53 21.90
C ALA A 82 -18.98 -9.32 21.15
N GLY A 83 -19.04 -9.62 19.85
CA GLY A 83 -20.23 -9.42 19.05
C GLY A 83 -21.35 -10.39 19.41
N VAL A 84 -21.04 -11.65 19.69
CA VAL A 84 -22.02 -12.65 20.15
C VAL A 84 -22.59 -12.28 21.54
N ALA A 85 -21.70 -11.91 22.49
CA ALA A 85 -22.13 -11.53 23.85
C ALA A 85 -23.04 -10.30 23.85
N VAL A 86 -22.64 -9.24 23.14
CA VAL A 86 -23.42 -8.01 23.03
C VAL A 86 -24.74 -8.25 22.28
N GLY A 87 -24.70 -9.01 21.18
CA GLY A 87 -25.88 -9.37 20.40
C GLY A 87 -26.90 -10.16 21.26
N TYR A 88 -26.44 -11.12 22.05
CA TYR A 88 -27.27 -11.89 22.97
C TYR A 88 -27.90 -11.02 24.06
N ILE A 89 -27.13 -10.14 24.71
CA ILE A 89 -27.63 -9.21 25.73
C ILE A 89 -28.75 -8.33 25.17
N ILE A 90 -28.59 -7.79 23.95
CA ILE A 90 -29.60 -6.94 23.33
C ILE A 90 -30.88 -7.68 23.05
N ILE A 91 -30.78 -8.92 22.56
CA ILE A 91 -31.98 -9.76 22.39
C ILE A 91 -32.65 -9.99 23.74
N CYS A 92 -31.91 -10.36 24.78
CA CYS A 92 -32.49 -10.58 26.10
C CYS A 92 -33.21 -9.34 26.68
N VAL A 93 -32.66 -8.14 26.44
CA VAL A 93 -33.21 -6.90 27.00
C VAL A 93 -34.38 -6.36 26.18
N PHE A 94 -34.30 -6.42 24.84
CA PHE A 94 -35.24 -5.74 23.95
C PHE A 94 -36.11 -6.69 23.10
N PHE A 95 -36.11 -7.98 23.36
CA PHE A 95 -36.82 -8.99 22.57
C PHE A 95 -38.30 -8.66 22.34
N GLN A 96 -38.99 -8.18 23.36
CA GLN A 96 -40.40 -7.86 23.28
C GLN A 96 -40.72 -6.49 22.66
N GLN A 97 -39.68 -5.67 22.40
CA GLN A 97 -39.83 -4.28 21.93
C GLN A 97 -39.10 -4.06 20.63
N ASN A 98 -39.66 -4.46 19.52
CA ASN A 98 -39.03 -4.44 18.21
C ASN A 98 -38.37 -3.10 17.85
N TRP A 99 -38.98 -1.96 18.20
CA TRP A 99 -38.43 -0.65 17.90
C TRP A 99 -37.15 -0.35 18.68
N PHE A 100 -37.09 -0.68 19.95
CA PHE A 100 -35.91 -0.53 20.78
C PHE A 100 -34.80 -1.50 20.34
N PHE A 101 -35.18 -2.71 19.92
CA PHE A 101 -34.22 -3.66 19.35
C PHE A 101 -33.58 -3.12 18.08
N VAL A 102 -34.37 -2.62 17.11
CA VAL A 102 -33.86 -2.05 15.86
C VAL A 102 -33.01 -0.80 16.11
N ALA A 103 -33.44 0.07 17.04
CA ALA A 103 -32.67 1.25 17.43
C ALA A 103 -31.32 0.89 18.07
N SER A 104 -31.31 -0.12 18.94
CA SER A 104 -30.08 -0.63 19.57
C SER A 104 -29.13 -1.28 18.55
N LEU A 105 -29.67 -2.08 17.64
CA LEU A 105 -28.93 -2.68 16.54
C LEU A 105 -28.29 -1.59 15.66
N PHE A 106 -29.06 -0.56 15.31
CA PHE A 106 -28.56 0.57 14.53
C PHE A 106 -27.42 1.31 15.25
N ALA A 107 -27.59 1.62 16.53
CA ALA A 107 -26.56 2.28 17.33
C ALA A 107 -25.25 1.47 17.42
N LEU A 108 -25.35 0.14 17.62
CA LEU A 108 -24.18 -0.72 17.66
C LEU A 108 -23.48 -0.86 16.31
N LEU A 109 -24.24 -0.88 15.22
CA LEU A 109 -23.68 -0.89 13.88
C LEU A 109 -22.96 0.43 13.56
N ILE A 110 -23.42 1.57 14.11
CA ILE A 110 -22.67 2.84 14.03
C ILE A 110 -21.35 2.72 14.80
N VAL A 111 -21.37 2.19 16.04
CA VAL A 111 -20.14 1.98 16.82
C VAL A 111 -19.17 1.08 16.07
N ALA A 112 -19.65 -0.05 15.54
CA ALA A 112 -18.83 -0.96 14.72
C ALA A 112 -18.29 -0.27 13.47
N GLY A 113 -19.10 0.52 12.77
CA GLY A 113 -18.69 1.31 11.61
C GLY A 113 -17.63 2.36 11.94
N LEU A 114 -17.71 3.00 13.10
CA LEU A 114 -16.67 3.93 13.59
C LEU A 114 -15.36 3.19 13.91
N VAL A 115 -15.44 2.00 14.51
CA VAL A 115 -14.25 1.15 14.73
C VAL A 115 -13.63 0.75 13.39
N ILE A 116 -14.44 0.35 12.40
CA ILE A 116 -13.94 0.03 11.05
C ILE A 116 -13.24 1.25 10.41
N ALA A 117 -13.82 2.45 10.55
CA ALA A 117 -13.32 3.65 9.90
C ALA A 117 -12.09 4.26 10.57
N ARG A 118 -11.96 4.18 11.89
CA ARG A 118 -10.98 4.91 12.70
C ARG A 118 -9.93 4.04 13.38
N SER A 119 -10.21 2.74 13.58
CA SER A 119 -9.28 1.87 14.27
C SER A 119 -8.10 1.47 13.38
N GLN A 120 -6.93 1.28 13.98
CA GLN A 120 -5.81 0.60 13.32
C GLN A 120 -6.11 -0.90 13.07
N GLN A 121 -7.15 -1.42 13.72
CA GLN A 121 -7.59 -2.80 13.61
C GLN A 121 -9.05 -2.89 13.09
N PRO A 122 -9.33 -2.46 11.86
CA PRO A 122 -10.69 -2.39 11.31
C PRO A 122 -11.39 -3.76 11.28
N TYR A 123 -10.63 -4.83 11.21
CA TYR A 123 -11.14 -6.19 11.15
C TYR A 123 -11.90 -6.61 12.41
N VAL A 124 -11.53 -6.11 13.60
CA VAL A 124 -12.26 -6.37 14.85
C VAL A 124 -13.69 -5.79 14.79
N GLY A 125 -13.82 -4.53 14.35
CA GLY A 125 -15.12 -3.90 14.17
C GLY A 125 -15.99 -4.62 13.13
N TRP A 126 -15.37 -5.11 12.07
CA TRP A 126 -16.06 -5.88 11.03
C TRP A 126 -16.59 -7.22 11.56
N VAL A 127 -15.78 -7.98 12.31
CA VAL A 127 -16.18 -9.26 12.92
C VAL A 127 -17.24 -9.04 13.99
N PHE A 128 -17.12 -7.98 14.79
CA PHE A 128 -18.09 -7.60 15.80
C PHE A 128 -19.47 -7.34 15.17
N ALA A 129 -19.54 -6.48 14.14
CA ALA A 129 -20.75 -6.18 13.41
C ALA A 129 -21.38 -7.45 12.78
N LEU A 130 -20.53 -8.30 12.15
CA LEU A 130 -20.98 -9.56 11.56
C LEU A 130 -21.61 -10.47 12.60
N SER A 131 -21.01 -10.57 13.78
CA SER A 131 -21.49 -11.46 14.83
C SER A 131 -22.83 -10.98 15.42
N ILE A 132 -22.98 -9.67 15.65
CA ILE A 132 -24.26 -9.08 16.08
C ILE A 132 -25.35 -9.34 15.05
N LEU A 133 -25.12 -9.06 13.77
CA LEU A 133 -26.09 -9.27 12.71
C LEU A 133 -26.55 -10.72 12.64
N VAL A 134 -25.66 -11.69 12.78
CA VAL A 134 -26.03 -13.10 12.68
C VAL A 134 -26.79 -13.57 13.94
N VAL A 135 -26.44 -13.07 15.12
CA VAL A 135 -27.22 -13.35 16.34
C VAL A 135 -28.61 -12.71 16.25
N SER A 136 -28.70 -11.50 15.67
CA SER A 136 -29.99 -10.80 15.44
C SER A 136 -30.99 -11.54 14.54
N MET A 137 -30.53 -12.52 13.75
CA MET A 137 -31.41 -13.36 12.93
C MET A 137 -32.22 -14.38 13.72
N GLN A 138 -31.88 -14.62 14.97
CA GLN A 138 -32.44 -15.68 15.80
C GLN A 138 -33.64 -15.22 16.65
N THR A 139 -34.28 -14.12 16.29
CA THR A 139 -35.37 -13.51 17.07
C THR A 139 -36.60 -14.40 17.20
N ASP A 140 -36.76 -15.40 16.35
CA ASP A 140 -37.91 -16.33 16.42
C ASP A 140 -37.64 -17.54 17.34
N ALA A 141 -36.44 -17.69 17.88
CA ALA A 141 -36.05 -18.82 18.74
C ALA A 141 -36.24 -18.46 20.24
N SER A 142 -36.36 -19.46 21.10
CA SER A 142 -36.37 -19.25 22.54
C SER A 142 -35.03 -18.75 23.07
N PHE A 143 -34.98 -18.06 24.22
CA PHE A 143 -33.75 -17.57 24.82
C PHE A 143 -32.68 -18.66 25.02
N GLY A 144 -33.12 -19.88 25.42
CA GLY A 144 -32.22 -21.01 25.56
C GLY A 144 -31.61 -21.48 24.24
N GLU A 145 -32.40 -21.50 23.17
CA GLU A 145 -31.94 -21.84 21.82
C GLU A 145 -30.98 -20.77 21.30
N ILE A 146 -31.28 -19.48 21.48
CA ILE A 146 -30.40 -18.37 21.09
C ILE A 146 -29.06 -18.47 21.82
N ALA A 147 -29.07 -18.77 23.12
CA ALA A 147 -27.85 -18.99 23.90
C ALA A 147 -27.05 -20.19 23.36
N GLY A 148 -27.73 -21.33 23.09
CA GLY A 148 -27.12 -22.53 22.52
C GLY A 148 -26.46 -22.27 21.17
N ILE A 149 -27.19 -21.63 20.24
CA ILE A 149 -26.70 -21.28 18.89
C ILE A 149 -25.55 -20.28 18.98
N SER A 150 -25.62 -19.30 19.87
CA SER A 150 -24.57 -18.31 20.09
C SER A 150 -23.26 -18.93 20.61
N PHE A 151 -23.41 -19.88 21.56
CA PHE A 151 -22.28 -20.61 22.13
C PHE A 151 -21.67 -21.57 21.11
N GLU A 152 -22.48 -22.31 20.38
CA GLU A 152 -22.01 -23.19 19.29
C GLU A 152 -21.26 -22.41 18.23
N ARG A 153 -21.77 -21.24 17.83
CA ARG A 153 -21.09 -20.36 16.87
C ARG A 153 -19.69 -19.97 17.30
N PHE A 154 -19.50 -19.62 18.57
CA PHE A 154 -18.17 -19.32 19.10
C PHE A 154 -17.21 -20.51 18.94
N TRP A 155 -17.66 -21.73 19.31
CA TRP A 155 -16.85 -22.91 19.18
C TRP A 155 -16.56 -23.30 17.74
N VAL A 156 -17.50 -23.14 16.84
CA VAL A 156 -17.30 -23.43 15.41
C VAL A 156 -16.32 -22.45 14.78
N VAL A 157 -16.36 -21.17 15.16
CA VAL A 157 -15.35 -20.19 14.74
C VAL A 157 -13.99 -20.52 15.34
N ALA A 158 -13.92 -20.90 16.62
CA ALA A 158 -12.68 -21.35 17.26
C ALA A 158 -12.09 -22.58 16.56
N LEU A 159 -12.94 -23.55 16.19
CA LEU A 159 -12.54 -24.72 15.39
C LEU A 159 -11.94 -24.28 14.03
N GLY A 160 -12.56 -23.34 13.34
CA GLY A 160 -12.05 -22.80 12.07
C GLY A 160 -10.67 -22.14 12.23
N VAL A 161 -10.48 -21.39 13.33
CA VAL A 161 -9.18 -20.80 13.69
C VAL A 161 -8.17 -21.90 13.98
N PHE A 162 -8.53 -22.90 14.78
CA PHE A 162 -7.66 -24.02 15.14
C PHE A 162 -7.27 -24.85 13.91
N ALA A 163 -8.22 -25.19 13.05
CA ALA A 163 -7.95 -25.90 11.79
C ALA A 163 -7.02 -25.11 10.87
N SER A 164 -7.22 -23.78 10.78
CA SER A 164 -6.32 -22.88 10.05
C SER A 164 -4.90 -22.91 10.62
N TRP A 165 -4.77 -22.83 11.93
CA TRP A 165 -3.49 -22.84 12.62
C TRP A 165 -2.78 -24.19 12.44
N THR A 166 -3.49 -25.31 12.60
CA THR A 166 -2.97 -26.66 12.38
C THR A 166 -2.49 -26.84 10.94
N ALA A 167 -3.27 -26.44 9.96
CA ALA A 167 -2.88 -26.50 8.55
C ALA A 167 -1.68 -25.59 8.24
N LEU A 168 -1.57 -24.41 8.89
CA LEU A 168 -0.44 -23.51 8.76
C LEU A 168 0.87 -24.12 9.27
N LEU A 169 0.79 -24.92 10.33
CA LEU A 169 1.97 -25.58 10.94
C LEU A 169 2.37 -26.85 10.21
N LEU A 170 1.40 -27.66 9.78
CA LEU A 170 1.67 -29.02 9.29
C LEU A 170 1.74 -29.10 7.75
N VAL A 171 1.00 -28.23 7.03
CA VAL A 171 0.86 -28.32 5.58
C VAL A 171 1.64 -27.20 4.91
N TYR A 172 2.81 -27.51 4.41
CA TYR A 172 3.69 -26.53 3.74
C TYR A 172 3.84 -25.24 4.56
N PRO A 173 4.47 -25.28 5.74
CA PRO A 173 4.61 -24.09 6.59
C PRO A 173 5.24 -22.96 5.79
N PRO A 174 4.70 -21.74 5.90
CA PRO A 174 5.21 -20.60 5.18
C PRO A 174 6.62 -20.29 5.65
N ARG A 175 7.47 -19.95 4.69
CA ARG A 175 8.86 -19.55 4.94
C ARG A 175 9.05 -18.09 4.55
N PRO A 176 8.59 -17.14 5.37
CA PRO A 176 8.60 -15.72 5.01
C PRO A 176 10.02 -15.21 4.73
N ILE A 177 11.02 -15.72 5.44
CA ILE A 177 12.43 -15.37 5.23
C ILE A 177 12.91 -15.83 3.85
N LYS A 178 12.53 -17.01 3.40
CA LYS A 178 12.88 -17.49 2.07
C LYS A 178 12.25 -16.61 0.98
N SER A 179 10.97 -16.26 1.14
CA SER A 179 10.28 -15.38 0.20
C SER A 179 10.86 -13.96 0.22
N PHE A 180 11.20 -13.44 1.40
CA PHE A 180 11.92 -12.17 1.55
C PHE A 180 13.24 -12.19 0.79
N ARG A 181 14.05 -13.22 1.02
CA ARG A 181 15.36 -13.37 0.39
C ARG A 181 15.29 -13.38 -1.13
N ILE A 182 14.37 -14.17 -1.71
CA ILE A 182 14.18 -14.23 -3.17
C ILE A 182 13.85 -12.84 -3.69
N LEU A 183 12.92 -12.15 -3.03
CA LEU A 183 12.48 -10.83 -3.44
C LEU A 183 13.58 -9.78 -3.29
N TYR A 184 14.37 -9.87 -2.22
CA TYR A 184 15.50 -9.00 -1.96
C TYR A 184 16.61 -9.15 -3.01
N ILE A 185 16.98 -10.39 -3.36
CA ILE A 185 17.97 -10.69 -4.39
C ILE A 185 17.48 -10.15 -5.74
N GLN A 186 16.23 -10.44 -6.12
CA GLN A 186 15.65 -9.95 -7.38
C GLN A 186 15.64 -8.42 -7.46
N THR A 187 15.33 -7.75 -6.36
CA THR A 187 15.34 -6.29 -6.29
C THR A 187 16.76 -5.75 -6.44
N THR A 188 17.73 -6.36 -5.76
CA THR A 188 19.13 -5.94 -5.81
C THR A 188 19.73 -6.19 -7.18
N ASP A 189 19.43 -7.32 -7.82
CA ASP A 189 19.84 -7.61 -9.20
C ASP A 189 19.34 -6.56 -10.19
N HIS A 190 18.08 -6.23 -10.07
CA HIS A 190 17.48 -5.22 -10.94
C HIS A 190 18.12 -3.84 -10.75
N GLU A 191 18.47 -3.46 -9.52
CA GLU A 191 19.18 -2.19 -9.26
C GLU A 191 20.63 -2.24 -9.77
N ILE A 192 21.29 -3.40 -9.75
CA ILE A 192 22.60 -3.58 -10.41
C ILE A 192 22.48 -3.32 -11.93
N GLU A 193 21.48 -3.88 -12.61
CA GLU A 193 21.24 -3.61 -14.03
C GLU A 193 21.04 -2.11 -14.31
N ARG A 194 20.33 -1.40 -13.43
CA ARG A 194 20.11 0.04 -13.55
C ARG A 194 21.39 0.85 -13.38
N VAL A 195 22.21 0.50 -12.40
CA VAL A 195 23.52 1.13 -12.20
C VAL A 195 24.44 0.88 -13.41
N GLN A 196 24.46 -0.32 -13.93
CA GLN A 196 25.23 -0.67 -15.13
C GLN A 196 24.76 0.09 -16.37
N TRP A 197 23.44 0.35 -16.50
CA TRP A 197 22.92 1.20 -17.54
C TRP A 197 23.43 2.64 -17.41
N VAL A 198 23.43 3.19 -16.18
CA VAL A 198 23.99 4.54 -15.91
C VAL A 198 25.49 4.58 -16.27
N LYS A 199 26.27 3.60 -15.86
CA LYS A 199 27.71 3.53 -16.15
C LYS A 199 27.98 3.51 -17.64
N ARG A 200 27.26 2.68 -18.41
CA ARG A 200 27.42 2.61 -19.88
C ARG A 200 27.16 3.97 -20.55
N ASN A 201 26.04 4.62 -20.18
CA ASN A 201 25.71 5.90 -20.79
C ASN A 201 26.64 7.04 -20.34
N LEU A 202 27.15 7.04 -19.10
CA LEU A 202 28.18 8.00 -18.69
C LEU A 202 29.51 7.82 -19.45
N HIS A 203 29.89 6.60 -19.72
CA HIS A 203 31.09 6.28 -20.50
C HIS A 203 30.97 6.72 -21.98
N GLU A 204 29.83 6.49 -22.62
CA GLU A 204 29.52 6.96 -23.97
C GLU A 204 29.56 8.50 -24.06
N ILE A 205 29.12 9.20 -23.02
CA ILE A 205 29.20 10.67 -22.94
C ILE A 205 30.64 11.12 -22.76
N GLU A 206 31.45 10.45 -21.95
CA GLU A 206 32.86 10.74 -21.72
C GLU A 206 33.67 10.62 -23.02
N GLU A 207 33.42 9.59 -23.85
CA GLU A 207 34.08 9.37 -25.13
C GLU A 207 33.61 10.30 -26.25
N GLY A 208 32.64 11.19 -25.99
CA GLY A 208 32.10 12.14 -26.97
C GLY A 208 31.29 11.50 -28.10
N GLN A 209 30.90 10.25 -27.93
CA GLN A 209 30.12 9.48 -28.93
C GLN A 209 28.61 9.80 -28.90
N LEU A 210 28.14 10.58 -27.96
CA LEU A 210 26.70 10.81 -27.75
C LEU A 210 26.17 11.94 -28.65
N HIS A 211 26.11 11.70 -29.96
CA HIS A 211 25.22 12.40 -30.89
C HIS A 211 24.07 11.48 -31.38
N ALA A 212 24.03 10.24 -30.93
CA ALA A 212 22.95 9.30 -31.23
C ALA A 212 21.86 9.33 -30.12
N PRO A 213 20.59 9.20 -30.46
CA PRO A 213 19.57 9.03 -29.43
C PRO A 213 19.87 7.78 -28.59
N ILE A 214 19.70 7.88 -27.27
CA ILE A 214 19.91 6.76 -26.34
C ILE A 214 19.14 5.54 -26.88
N GLU A 215 19.84 4.57 -27.44
CA GLU A 215 19.24 3.43 -28.15
C GLU A 215 18.46 2.51 -27.22
N THR A 216 18.76 2.52 -25.93
CA THR A 216 18.12 1.63 -24.96
C THR A 216 17.35 2.41 -23.91
N LEU A 217 16.06 2.10 -23.75
CA LEU A 217 15.26 2.62 -22.64
C LEU A 217 15.88 2.18 -21.30
N PRO A 218 15.99 3.10 -20.31
CA PRO A 218 16.49 2.71 -19.01
C PRO A 218 15.60 1.66 -18.37
N PRO A 219 16.17 0.70 -17.64
CA PRO A 219 15.38 -0.28 -16.90
C PRO A 219 14.40 0.43 -15.96
N LYS A 220 13.15 -0.04 -15.91
CA LYS A 220 12.11 0.54 -15.07
C LYS A 220 12.51 0.45 -13.60
N ARG A 221 12.18 1.45 -12.81
CA ARG A 221 12.36 1.40 -11.36
C ARG A 221 11.59 0.23 -10.75
N VAL A 222 12.16 -0.39 -9.72
CA VAL A 222 11.48 -1.43 -8.92
C VAL A 222 10.19 -0.85 -8.31
N ASP A 223 9.12 -1.64 -8.36
CA ASP A 223 7.84 -1.24 -7.80
C ASP A 223 7.93 -1.03 -6.27
N PRO A 224 7.59 0.15 -5.74
CA PRO A 224 7.57 0.39 -4.29
C PRO A 224 6.68 -0.59 -3.50
N MET A 225 5.72 -1.27 -4.16
CA MET A 225 4.94 -2.34 -3.54
C MET A 225 5.81 -3.55 -3.14
N ILE A 226 6.95 -3.74 -3.80
CA ILE A 226 7.90 -4.80 -3.45
C ILE A 226 8.56 -4.48 -2.10
N GLU A 227 8.92 -3.23 -1.85
CA GLU A 227 9.41 -2.77 -0.55
C GLU A 227 8.41 -3.08 0.58
N LYS A 228 7.16 -2.69 0.39
CA LYS A 228 6.10 -3.00 1.35
C LYS A 228 5.99 -4.51 1.58
N LYS A 229 6.04 -5.31 0.51
CA LYS A 229 5.98 -6.77 0.62
C LYS A 229 7.16 -7.34 1.39
N MET A 230 8.38 -6.82 1.18
CA MET A 230 9.57 -7.21 1.94
C MET A 230 9.43 -6.87 3.43
N LEU A 231 8.97 -5.66 3.77
CA LEU A 231 8.76 -5.24 5.16
C LEU A 231 7.71 -6.11 5.87
N VAL A 232 6.64 -6.44 5.18
CA VAL A 232 5.60 -7.35 5.68
C VAL A 232 6.19 -8.74 5.94
N LEU A 233 7.00 -9.28 5.05
CA LEU A 233 7.64 -10.60 5.20
C LEU A 233 8.61 -10.64 6.39
N ILE A 234 9.37 -9.57 6.63
CA ILE A 234 10.25 -9.44 7.81
C ILE A 234 9.41 -9.40 9.09
N GLY A 235 8.36 -8.60 9.12
CA GLY A 235 7.47 -8.51 10.28
C GLY A 235 6.90 -9.88 10.67
N SER A 236 6.47 -10.66 9.67
CA SER A 236 5.94 -12.00 9.93
C SER A 236 6.99 -12.99 10.41
N ALA A 237 8.20 -12.92 9.88
CA ALA A 237 9.30 -13.74 10.34
C ALA A 237 9.65 -13.44 11.80
N ALA A 238 9.58 -12.18 12.19
CA ALA A 238 9.85 -11.73 13.56
C ALA A 238 8.79 -12.19 14.56
N TYR A 239 7.53 -12.28 14.14
CA TYR A 239 6.43 -12.70 15.03
C TYR A 239 6.59 -14.12 15.58
N GLY A 240 7.18 -15.01 14.78
CA GLY A 240 7.40 -16.41 15.17
C GLY A 240 8.77 -16.71 15.81
N ASN A 241 9.71 -15.74 15.78
CA ASN A 241 11.09 -16.00 16.19
C ASN A 241 11.72 -14.75 16.84
N ARG A 242 12.01 -14.85 18.15
CA ARG A 242 12.60 -13.76 18.95
C ARG A 242 13.95 -13.30 18.38
N ALA A 243 14.77 -14.23 17.88
CA ALA A 243 16.06 -13.90 17.27
C ALA A 243 15.87 -13.06 16.00
N MET A 244 14.84 -13.34 15.19
CA MET A 244 14.47 -12.52 14.04
C MET A 244 13.94 -11.15 14.45
N GLY A 245 13.22 -11.06 15.56
CA GLY A 245 12.75 -9.79 16.11
C GLY A 245 13.88 -8.79 16.37
N LEU A 246 15.05 -9.26 16.80
CA LEU A 246 16.26 -8.46 17.01
C LEU A 246 16.89 -7.97 15.69
N LEU A 247 16.63 -8.66 14.59
CA LEU A 247 17.23 -8.35 13.28
C LEU A 247 16.31 -7.49 12.38
N VAL A 248 15.07 -7.27 12.79
CA VAL A 248 14.10 -6.49 11.98
C VAL A 248 14.64 -5.12 11.61
N GLY A 249 15.24 -4.40 12.57
CA GLY A 249 15.86 -3.10 12.34
C GLY A 249 16.88 -3.17 11.22
N SER A 250 17.88 -4.02 11.37
CA SER A 250 18.98 -4.17 10.42
C SER A 250 18.54 -4.67 9.04
N LEU A 251 17.48 -5.50 8.96
CA LEU A 251 16.90 -5.92 7.69
C LEU A 251 16.14 -4.77 7.02
N THR A 252 15.44 -3.97 7.80
CA THR A 252 14.74 -2.77 7.32
C THR A 252 15.75 -1.75 6.78
N ASP A 253 16.88 -1.57 7.46
CA ASP A 253 17.96 -0.67 7.03
C ASP A 253 18.54 -1.11 5.68
N ARG A 254 18.73 -2.41 5.46
CA ARG A 254 19.21 -2.93 4.17
C ARG A 254 18.21 -2.71 3.02
N ILE A 255 16.91 -2.87 3.27
CA ILE A 255 15.88 -2.52 2.28
C ILE A 255 15.94 -1.01 1.99
N THR A 256 16.07 -0.21 3.03
CA THR A 256 16.15 1.24 2.92
C THR A 256 17.37 1.67 2.12
N LEU A 257 18.51 1.01 2.32
CA LEU A 257 19.75 1.26 1.57
C LEU A 257 19.56 0.96 0.08
N VAL A 258 18.99 -0.18 -0.28
CA VAL A 258 18.69 -0.52 -1.69
C VAL A 258 17.78 0.53 -2.33
N ASN A 259 16.76 1.00 -1.60
CA ASN A 259 15.85 2.03 -2.10
C ASN A 259 16.51 3.42 -2.23
N ALA A 260 17.40 3.76 -1.33
CA ALA A 260 18.18 4.99 -1.43
C ALA A 260 19.11 4.95 -2.67
N ILE A 261 19.78 3.83 -2.91
CA ILE A 261 20.57 3.62 -4.14
C ILE A 261 19.67 3.70 -5.37
N SER A 262 18.50 3.07 -5.35
CA SER A 262 17.50 3.17 -6.44
C SER A 262 17.11 4.62 -6.76
N THR A 263 17.07 5.47 -5.75
CA THR A 263 16.74 6.89 -5.91
C THR A 263 17.91 7.67 -6.53
N ILE A 264 19.12 7.43 -6.06
CA ILE A 264 20.35 8.00 -6.62
C ILE A 264 20.45 7.64 -8.10
N THR A 265 20.28 6.36 -8.43
CA THR A 265 20.28 5.84 -9.80
C THR A 265 19.19 6.48 -10.67
N SER A 266 17.97 6.65 -10.11
CA SER A 266 16.86 7.31 -10.83
C SER A 266 17.16 8.78 -11.14
N ASN A 267 17.81 9.48 -10.22
CA ASN A 267 18.26 10.86 -10.47
C ASN A 267 19.33 10.90 -11.55
N ALA A 268 20.34 10.02 -11.47
CA ALA A 268 21.37 9.92 -12.49
C ALA A 268 20.80 9.63 -13.89
N ILE A 269 19.82 8.70 -13.99
CA ILE A 269 19.11 8.41 -15.25
C ILE A 269 18.40 9.66 -15.79
N THR A 270 17.74 10.43 -14.92
CA THR A 270 17.08 11.67 -15.35
C THR A 270 18.09 12.69 -15.86
N LEU A 271 19.20 12.82 -15.15
CA LEU A 271 20.28 13.75 -15.52
C LEU A 271 20.91 13.41 -16.86
N ILE A 272 21.16 12.12 -17.12
CA ILE A 272 21.69 11.66 -18.41
C ILE A 272 20.71 12.00 -19.54
N LYS A 273 19.41 11.85 -19.31
CA LYS A 273 18.37 12.22 -20.30
C LYS A 273 18.32 13.73 -20.57
N ASP A 274 18.47 14.55 -19.54
CA ASP A 274 18.40 16.01 -19.66
C ASP A 274 19.73 16.61 -20.15
N SER A 275 20.87 15.96 -19.88
CA SER A 275 22.22 16.45 -20.22
C SER A 275 22.60 16.34 -21.70
N ASN A 276 21.80 15.62 -22.51
CA ASN A 276 21.97 15.62 -23.98
C ASN A 276 22.01 17.03 -24.63
N GLN A 277 21.75 18.09 -23.83
CA GLN A 277 21.74 19.49 -24.30
C GLN A 277 22.85 20.39 -23.71
N GLN A 278 23.61 19.98 -22.64
CA GLN A 278 24.56 20.89 -21.98
C GLN A 278 25.72 20.11 -21.33
N GLY A 279 26.88 20.14 -21.91
CA GLY A 279 28.08 19.39 -21.55
C GLY A 279 28.52 19.50 -20.09
N ALA A 280 28.74 18.35 -19.45
CA ALA A 280 29.48 18.25 -18.19
C ALA A 280 30.98 18.11 -18.47
N ALA A 281 31.83 18.47 -17.50
CA ALA A 281 33.28 18.35 -17.66
C ALA A 281 33.71 16.87 -17.71
N PRO A 282 34.56 16.45 -18.69
CA PRO A 282 34.95 15.03 -18.80
C PRO A 282 35.59 14.47 -17.53
N SER A 283 36.38 15.27 -16.82
CA SER A 283 37.00 14.88 -15.54
C SER A 283 35.98 14.54 -14.45
N LEU A 284 34.85 15.25 -14.41
CA LEU A 284 33.77 14.99 -13.45
C LEU A 284 32.96 13.76 -13.85
N MET A 285 32.86 13.48 -15.14
CA MET A 285 32.22 12.27 -15.63
C MET A 285 33.01 11.01 -15.28
N ALA A 286 34.33 11.04 -15.49
CA ALA A 286 35.21 9.96 -15.09
C ALA A 286 35.16 9.67 -13.59
N ALA A 287 35.15 10.73 -12.77
CA ALA A 287 35.00 10.57 -11.32
C ALA A 287 33.59 10.01 -10.91
N SER A 288 32.56 10.37 -11.65
CA SER A 288 31.21 9.81 -11.46
C SER A 288 31.14 8.33 -11.83
N LEU A 289 31.83 7.88 -12.85
CA LEU A 289 31.94 6.47 -13.20
C LEU A 289 32.55 5.66 -12.06
N VAL A 290 33.65 6.15 -11.44
CA VAL A 290 34.26 5.52 -10.28
C VAL A 290 33.26 5.44 -9.11
N LEU A 291 32.47 6.48 -8.87
CA LEU A 291 31.45 6.50 -7.83
C LEU A 291 30.37 5.42 -8.07
N PHE A 292 29.86 5.33 -9.30
CA PHE A 292 28.85 4.30 -9.65
C PHE A 292 29.45 2.89 -9.62
N ASP A 293 30.74 2.72 -9.87
CA ASP A 293 31.44 1.46 -9.69
C ASP A 293 31.45 1.02 -8.21
N ARG A 294 31.67 1.96 -7.28
CA ARG A 294 31.58 1.69 -5.84
C ARG A 294 30.16 1.38 -5.39
N ILE A 295 29.16 2.08 -5.94
CA ILE A 295 27.75 1.76 -5.68
C ILE A 295 27.40 0.35 -6.15
N GLU A 296 27.84 -0.04 -7.35
CA GLU A 296 27.66 -1.40 -7.86
C GLU A 296 28.34 -2.45 -6.94
N THR A 297 29.54 -2.16 -6.46
CA THR A 297 30.22 -3.04 -5.49
C THR A 297 29.42 -3.23 -4.20
N ILE A 298 28.82 -2.17 -3.67
CA ILE A 298 27.93 -2.25 -2.49
C ILE A 298 26.72 -3.10 -2.80
N LEU A 299 26.08 -2.92 -3.95
CA LEU A 299 24.93 -3.74 -4.36
C LEU A 299 25.31 -5.22 -4.51
N GLN A 300 26.50 -5.51 -5.06
CA GLN A 300 27.00 -6.88 -5.15
C GLN A 300 27.26 -7.50 -3.77
N GLN A 301 27.77 -6.74 -2.79
CA GLN A 301 27.92 -7.19 -1.41
C GLN A 301 26.55 -7.46 -0.77
N LEU A 302 25.56 -6.61 -1.01
CA LEU A 302 24.19 -6.80 -0.55
C LEU A 302 23.54 -8.05 -1.16
N LYS A 303 23.77 -8.28 -2.47
CA LYS A 303 23.31 -9.49 -3.16
C LYS A 303 23.98 -10.75 -2.58
N ALA A 304 25.30 -10.76 -2.47
CA ALA A 304 26.07 -11.88 -1.92
C ALA A 304 25.62 -12.22 -0.49
N TRP A 305 25.33 -11.20 0.32
CA TRP A 305 24.73 -11.42 1.63
C TRP A 305 23.35 -12.10 1.50
N GLY A 306 22.46 -11.64 0.62
CA GLY A 306 21.17 -12.30 0.35
C GLY A 306 21.36 -13.76 -0.11
N GLU A 307 22.39 -14.07 -0.87
CA GLU A 307 22.70 -15.43 -1.33
C GLU A 307 23.31 -16.32 -0.25
N SER A 308 24.18 -15.79 0.60
CA SER A 308 24.88 -16.53 1.68
C SER A 308 23.95 -17.00 2.79
N THR A 309 22.79 -16.39 2.95
CA THR A 309 21.80 -16.74 3.98
C THR A 309 21.02 -18.01 3.66
N GLN A 310 21.61 -19.01 2.98
CA GLN A 310 20.91 -20.26 2.58
C GLN A 310 20.39 -21.10 3.74
N ASP A 311 21.14 -21.16 4.84
CA ASP A 311 20.81 -21.99 6.01
C ASP A 311 20.46 -21.12 7.22
N LEU A 312 19.29 -20.50 7.19
CA LEU A 312 18.74 -19.65 8.26
C LEU A 312 18.29 -20.46 9.49
N GLY A 313 19.13 -21.41 9.90
CA GLY A 313 18.90 -22.10 11.17
C GLY A 313 19.22 -21.23 12.37
N VAL A 314 20.34 -20.51 12.44
CA VAL A 314 20.82 -19.92 13.71
C VAL A 314 21.71 -18.67 13.59
N SER A 315 22.26 -18.31 12.44
CA SER A 315 23.28 -17.23 12.39
C SER A 315 23.10 -16.29 11.21
N LEU A 316 22.21 -15.32 11.35
CA LEU A 316 22.23 -14.11 10.53
C LEU A 316 23.38 -13.22 11.04
N THR A 317 24.59 -13.53 10.64
CA THR A 317 25.69 -12.57 10.81
C THR A 317 25.54 -11.46 9.79
N LEU A 318 25.12 -10.30 10.26
CA LEU A 318 25.10 -9.08 9.47
C LEU A 318 26.56 -8.63 9.31
N HIS A 319 27.18 -8.98 8.18
CA HIS A 319 28.48 -8.42 7.86
C HIS A 319 28.34 -6.92 7.63
N PRO A 320 29.15 -6.10 8.27
CA PRO A 320 29.15 -4.65 8.03
C PRO A 320 29.51 -4.36 6.57
N ILE A 321 28.78 -3.47 5.93
CA ILE A 321 29.10 -2.97 4.59
C ILE A 321 30.18 -1.92 4.74
N ASN A 322 31.28 -2.06 4.00
CA ASN A 322 32.35 -1.07 4.03
C ASN A 322 32.02 0.08 3.08
N PHE A 323 31.63 1.23 3.63
CA PHE A 323 31.37 2.46 2.88
C PHE A 323 32.61 3.32 2.65
N GLN A 324 33.76 3.00 3.25
CA GLN A 324 34.97 3.81 3.12
C GLN A 324 35.42 4.03 1.67
N PRO A 325 35.43 2.99 0.79
CA PRO A 325 35.79 3.21 -0.63
C PRO A 325 34.83 4.15 -1.39
N LEU A 326 33.54 4.20 -0.98
CA LEU A 326 32.57 5.13 -1.55
C LEU A 326 32.82 6.55 -1.06
N LEU A 327 33.12 6.74 0.23
CA LEU A 327 33.48 8.02 0.83
C LEU A 327 34.75 8.57 0.17
N ASP A 328 35.78 7.74 0.00
CA ASP A 328 37.03 8.13 -0.68
C ASP A 328 36.77 8.59 -2.12
N SER A 329 35.84 7.92 -2.83
CA SER A 329 35.47 8.31 -4.20
C SER A 329 34.69 9.64 -4.23
N ILE A 330 33.87 9.92 -3.21
CA ILE A 330 33.17 11.18 -3.03
C ILE A 330 34.19 12.31 -2.79
N HIS A 331 35.16 12.10 -1.91
CA HIS A 331 36.23 13.08 -1.67
C HIS A 331 37.10 13.36 -2.92
N ALA A 332 37.40 12.31 -3.67
CA ALA A 332 38.14 12.48 -4.95
C ALA A 332 37.34 13.30 -5.97
N PHE A 333 36.02 13.05 -6.06
CA PHE A 333 35.14 13.85 -6.91
C PHE A 333 35.11 15.32 -6.47
N ASP A 334 35.00 15.56 -5.18
CA ASP A 334 34.95 16.90 -4.61
C ASP A 334 36.19 17.72 -4.94
N THR A 335 37.36 17.11 -4.82
CA THR A 335 38.64 17.77 -5.16
C THR A 335 38.76 18.10 -6.66
N LEU A 336 38.27 17.21 -7.51
CA LEU A 336 38.25 17.45 -8.97
C LEU A 336 37.23 18.55 -9.33
N HIS A 337 36.09 18.57 -8.67
CA HIS A 337 35.07 19.60 -8.88
C HIS A 337 35.54 20.98 -8.46
N GLU A 338 36.29 21.11 -7.35
CA GLU A 338 36.90 22.37 -6.94
C GLU A 338 37.95 22.85 -7.93
N ALA A 339 38.80 21.92 -8.41
CA ALA A 339 39.80 22.25 -9.43
C ALA A 339 39.17 22.73 -10.75
N GLU A 340 38.05 22.11 -11.18
CA GLU A 340 37.34 22.50 -12.38
C GLU A 340 36.65 23.87 -12.24
N ILE A 341 36.05 24.17 -11.08
CA ILE A 341 35.46 25.49 -10.80
C ILE A 341 36.53 26.58 -10.83
N LEU A 342 37.69 26.32 -10.21
CA LEU A 342 38.81 27.25 -10.27
C LEU A 342 39.30 27.47 -11.74
N ARG A 343 39.33 26.42 -12.54
CA ARG A 343 39.70 26.50 -13.95
C ARG A 343 38.72 27.34 -14.79
N ILE A 344 37.39 27.16 -14.54
CA ILE A 344 36.33 27.93 -15.22
C ILE A 344 36.37 29.39 -14.76
N GLY A 345 36.49 29.65 -13.45
CA GLY A 345 36.58 31.02 -12.90
C GLY A 345 37.76 31.83 -13.40
N ILE A 346 38.90 31.18 -13.67
CA ILE A 346 40.08 31.83 -14.24
C ILE A 346 39.86 32.13 -15.74
N ARG A 347 39.16 31.32 -16.50
CA ARG A 347 38.96 31.50 -17.96
C ARG A 347 37.85 32.48 -18.33
N GLU A 348 36.74 32.51 -17.58
CA GLU A 348 35.48 33.16 -18.00
C GLU A 348 35.03 34.34 -17.12
N GLY A 349 35.88 34.77 -16.14
CA GLY A 349 35.55 35.90 -15.26
C GLY A 349 34.15 35.79 -14.67
N VAL A 350 33.96 34.91 -13.62
CA VAL A 350 32.68 34.59 -12.97
C VAL A 350 31.69 33.87 -13.87
N GLY A 351 32.12 32.72 -14.40
CA GLY A 351 31.26 31.88 -15.24
C GLY A 351 30.31 30.96 -14.45
N ARG A 352 29.12 30.84 -14.96
CA ARG A 352 28.12 29.84 -14.47
C ARG A 352 28.65 28.43 -14.68
N SER A 353 28.60 27.61 -13.63
CA SER A 353 28.89 26.18 -13.79
C SER A 353 27.88 25.54 -14.75
N PRO A 354 28.31 24.69 -15.71
CA PRO A 354 27.41 24.02 -16.64
C PRO A 354 26.33 23.25 -15.88
N LYS A 355 25.10 23.27 -16.38
CA LYS A 355 23.95 22.58 -15.72
C LYS A 355 24.21 21.09 -15.48
N GLY A 356 24.96 20.43 -16.35
CA GLY A 356 25.39 19.03 -16.17
C GLY A 356 26.25 18.81 -14.91
N ASN A 357 27.16 19.75 -14.57
CA ASN A 357 27.97 19.67 -13.36
C ASN A 357 27.10 19.80 -12.08
N GLN A 358 26.10 20.68 -12.13
CA GLN A 358 25.19 20.91 -11.00
C GLN A 358 24.35 19.69 -10.68
N ALA A 359 23.88 19.02 -11.70
CA ALA A 359 23.09 17.83 -11.60
C ALA A 359 23.90 16.62 -11.05
N LEU A 360 25.16 16.49 -11.47
CA LEU A 360 26.09 15.53 -10.88
C LEU A 360 26.32 15.81 -9.39
N MET A 361 26.48 17.08 -9.00
CA MET A 361 26.63 17.48 -7.60
C MET A 361 25.45 17.09 -6.73
N ALA A 362 24.21 17.24 -7.22
CA ALA A 362 23.05 16.79 -6.50
C ALA A 362 23.03 15.26 -6.27
N THR A 363 23.45 14.49 -7.28
CA THR A 363 23.56 13.03 -7.16
C THR A 363 24.61 12.64 -6.12
N ILE A 364 25.74 13.33 -6.10
CA ILE A 364 26.84 13.09 -5.15
C ILE A 364 26.45 13.51 -3.73
N ALA A 365 25.74 14.62 -3.56
CA ALA A 365 25.23 15.03 -2.27
C ALA A 365 24.25 13.99 -1.69
N MET A 366 23.40 13.39 -2.52
CA MET A 366 22.55 12.27 -2.10
C MET A 366 23.38 11.02 -1.73
N THR A 367 24.42 10.73 -2.48
CA THR A 367 25.31 9.59 -2.20
C THR A 367 26.09 9.80 -0.90
N ARG A 368 26.54 11.04 -0.65
CA ARG A 368 27.20 11.43 0.61
C ARG A 368 26.25 11.28 1.79
N ALA A 369 25.02 11.83 1.71
CA ALA A 369 24.01 11.67 2.75
C ALA A 369 23.74 10.19 3.07
N LEU A 370 23.71 9.35 2.05
CA LEU A 370 23.56 7.91 2.21
C LEU A 370 24.75 7.28 2.93
N SER A 371 25.98 7.54 2.49
CA SER A 371 27.19 6.94 3.05
C SER A 371 27.44 7.37 4.50
N THR A 372 27.21 8.65 4.83
CA THR A 372 27.34 9.15 6.21
C THR A 372 26.28 8.56 7.13
N THR A 373 25.03 8.44 6.69
CA THR A 373 23.96 7.83 7.48
C THR A 373 24.30 6.38 7.85
N TYR A 374 24.72 5.57 6.90
CA TYR A 374 25.00 4.16 7.15
C TYR A 374 26.37 3.88 7.80
N SER A 375 27.35 4.76 7.69
CA SER A 375 28.63 4.65 8.42
C SER A 375 28.46 4.98 9.89
N ILE A 376 27.61 5.95 10.26
CA ILE A 376 27.33 6.33 11.65
C ILE A 376 26.50 5.25 12.35
N GLU A 377 25.49 4.67 11.70
CA GLU A 377 24.69 3.58 12.28
C GLU A 377 25.55 2.36 12.62
N HIS A 378 26.59 2.06 11.86
CA HIS A 378 27.50 0.95 12.15
C HIS A 378 28.48 1.23 13.29
N THR A 379 28.82 2.46 13.58
CA THR A 379 29.65 2.84 14.73
C THR A 379 28.87 2.94 16.03
N GLN A 380 27.55 3.18 15.98
CA GLN A 380 26.66 3.24 17.12
C GLN A 380 25.88 1.94 17.37
N THR A 381 26.37 0.76 16.96
CA THR A 381 25.69 -0.53 17.18
C THR A 381 25.56 -0.98 18.65
N GLY A 382 25.41 -0.04 19.57
CA GLY A 382 24.68 -0.23 20.80
C GLY A 382 23.20 -0.03 20.54
N ALA A 383 22.52 -1.06 20.02
CA ALA A 383 21.08 -1.29 20.17
C ALA A 383 20.17 -0.05 20.19
N THR A 384 20.12 0.76 19.14
CA THR A 384 18.92 1.56 18.89
C THR A 384 17.86 0.64 18.32
N HIS A 385 17.12 0.01 19.21
CA HIS A 385 15.92 -0.72 18.93
C HIS A 385 14.91 0.22 18.27
N ILE A 386 14.84 0.24 16.95
CA ILE A 386 13.55 0.37 16.30
C ILE A 386 12.85 -0.96 16.62
N GLN A 387 12.38 -1.11 17.84
CA GLN A 387 11.32 -2.02 18.15
C GLN A 387 10.17 -1.54 17.25
N VAL A 388 10.06 -2.13 16.06
CA VAL A 388 8.78 -2.21 15.41
C VAL A 388 7.95 -3.01 16.40
N ASP A 389 7.29 -2.29 17.28
CA ASP A 389 6.47 -2.80 18.35
C ASP A 389 5.31 -3.56 17.72
N VAL A 390 5.59 -4.76 17.24
CA VAL A 390 4.54 -5.70 16.81
C VAL A 390 3.64 -5.99 18.01
N LEU A 391 4.20 -6.03 19.22
CA LEU A 391 3.42 -6.04 20.47
C LEU A 391 2.61 -4.75 20.67
N ARG A 392 3.14 -3.57 20.31
CA ARG A 392 2.36 -2.32 20.32
C ARG A 392 1.23 -2.34 19.30
N SER A 393 1.37 -2.99 18.16
CA SER A 393 0.26 -3.13 17.21
C SER A 393 -0.87 -4.02 17.73
N ILE A 394 -0.57 -4.93 18.67
CA ILE A 394 -1.59 -5.77 19.35
C ILE A 394 -2.18 -5.02 20.57
N THR A 395 -1.39 -4.20 21.24
CA THR A 395 -1.79 -3.46 22.46
C THR A 395 -2.16 -2.00 22.18
N THR A 396 -2.05 -1.50 20.94
CA THR A 396 -2.61 -0.19 20.60
C THR A 396 -4.10 -0.18 20.90
N PRO A 397 -4.58 0.82 21.66
CA PRO A 397 -5.99 0.88 22.01
C PRO A 397 -6.85 0.83 20.73
N LEU A 398 -7.93 0.07 20.78
CA LEU A 398 -8.91 -0.10 19.68
C LEU A 398 -9.37 1.24 19.07
N LEU A 399 -9.19 2.34 19.79
CA LEU A 399 -9.60 3.69 19.46
C LEU A 399 -8.42 4.66 19.29
N SER A 400 -7.20 4.19 19.06
CA SER A 400 -6.16 5.16 18.67
C SER A 400 -6.63 5.90 17.41
N PRO A 401 -6.48 7.23 17.33
CA PRO A 401 -6.95 8.01 16.19
C PRO A 401 -6.29 7.46 14.92
N GLY A 402 -7.05 6.70 14.14
CA GLY A 402 -6.64 6.23 12.84
C GLY A 402 -6.35 7.42 11.93
N LEU A 403 -5.65 7.19 10.85
CA LEU A 403 -5.20 8.15 9.82
C LEU A 403 -6.28 9.06 9.20
N SER A 404 -7.56 8.97 9.59
CA SER A 404 -8.62 9.85 9.11
C SER A 404 -8.89 10.97 10.10
N ASP A 405 -8.32 12.15 9.87
CA ASP A 405 -8.63 13.39 10.60
C ASP A 405 -10.07 13.90 10.37
N ASP A 406 -10.83 13.25 9.50
CA ASP A 406 -12.19 13.64 9.13
C ASP A 406 -13.24 12.87 9.96
N ALA A 407 -13.54 13.41 11.14
CA ALA A 407 -14.52 12.83 12.06
C ALA A 407 -15.92 12.72 11.43
N SER A 408 -16.30 13.71 10.64
CA SER A 408 -17.59 13.76 9.96
C SER A 408 -17.72 12.64 8.92
N ARG A 409 -16.69 12.40 8.13
CA ARG A 409 -16.65 11.34 7.12
C ARG A 409 -16.78 9.94 7.73
N SER A 410 -16.01 9.68 8.79
CA SER A 410 -16.06 8.42 9.51
C SER A 410 -17.45 8.17 10.10
N PHE A 411 -18.08 9.21 10.61
CA PHE A 411 -19.44 9.14 11.14
C PHE A 411 -20.47 8.84 10.01
N TRP A 412 -20.41 9.57 8.90
CA TRP A 412 -21.32 9.33 7.77
C TRP A 412 -21.11 7.94 7.14
N PHE A 413 -19.88 7.46 7.08
CA PHE A 413 -19.59 6.07 6.68
C PHE A 413 -20.30 5.07 7.60
N ALA A 414 -20.17 5.25 8.91
CA ALA A 414 -20.78 4.38 9.89
C ALA A 414 -22.32 4.40 9.83
N VAL A 415 -22.91 5.59 9.68
CA VAL A 415 -24.37 5.76 9.50
C VAL A 415 -24.86 5.07 8.23
N LYS A 416 -24.21 5.27 7.08
CA LYS A 416 -24.58 4.60 5.83
C LYS A 416 -24.52 3.09 5.93
N LEU A 417 -23.46 2.55 6.56
CA LEU A 417 -23.29 1.12 6.79
C LEU A 417 -24.42 0.57 7.68
N ALA A 418 -24.71 1.25 8.79
CA ALA A 418 -25.77 0.88 9.69
C ALA A 418 -27.15 0.92 9.00
N CYS A 419 -27.45 1.98 8.24
CA CYS A 419 -28.68 2.08 7.45
C CYS A 419 -28.83 0.90 6.48
N ALA A 420 -27.78 0.60 5.71
CA ALA A 420 -27.82 -0.49 4.74
C ALA A 420 -28.08 -1.87 5.39
N CYS A 421 -27.43 -2.14 6.52
CA CYS A 421 -27.61 -3.39 7.26
C CYS A 421 -29.00 -3.48 7.91
N VAL A 422 -29.49 -2.39 8.51
CA VAL A 422 -30.81 -2.35 9.19
C VAL A 422 -31.95 -2.43 8.18
N ILE A 423 -31.86 -1.79 7.02
CA ILE A 423 -32.83 -1.96 5.93
C ILE A 423 -32.92 -3.44 5.53
N GLY A 424 -31.75 -4.10 5.37
CA GLY A 424 -31.70 -5.53 5.10
C GLY A 424 -32.35 -6.36 6.23
N TYR A 425 -32.10 -6.02 7.49
CA TYR A 425 -32.71 -6.66 8.64
C TYR A 425 -34.24 -6.53 8.66
N ILE A 426 -34.76 -5.31 8.50
CA ILE A 426 -36.21 -5.03 8.48
C ILE A 426 -36.86 -5.79 7.32
N PHE A 427 -36.26 -5.81 6.14
CA PHE A 427 -36.80 -6.52 5.00
C PHE A 427 -36.87 -8.03 5.23
N VAL A 428 -35.83 -8.64 5.76
CA VAL A 428 -35.80 -10.09 6.07
C VAL A 428 -36.82 -10.44 7.15
N SER A 429 -36.90 -9.62 8.21
CA SER A 429 -37.87 -9.83 9.31
C SER A 429 -39.31 -9.66 8.82
N ALA A 430 -39.57 -8.70 7.93
CA ALA A 430 -40.93 -8.46 7.40
C ALA A 430 -41.40 -9.57 6.43
N THR A 431 -40.47 -10.09 5.62
CA THR A 431 -40.81 -11.14 4.64
C THR A 431 -40.78 -12.54 5.20
N LYS A 432 -40.17 -12.76 6.38
CA LYS A 432 -39.94 -14.07 7.03
C LYS A 432 -39.19 -15.09 6.14
N PHE A 433 -38.56 -14.66 5.07
CA PHE A 433 -37.72 -15.49 4.23
C PHE A 433 -36.31 -15.62 4.80
N GLY A 434 -36.08 -16.60 5.69
CA GLY A 434 -34.77 -16.84 6.31
C GLY A 434 -33.64 -17.07 5.31
N SER A 435 -33.96 -17.61 4.14
CA SER A 435 -32.97 -17.77 3.04
C SER A 435 -32.40 -16.44 2.52
N LEU A 436 -33.08 -15.30 2.71
CA LEU A 436 -32.63 -13.97 2.35
C LEU A 436 -31.74 -13.30 3.40
N SER A 437 -31.43 -14.00 4.49
CA SER A 437 -30.61 -13.47 5.61
C SER A 437 -29.27 -12.86 5.19
N THR A 438 -28.70 -13.30 4.06
CA THR A 438 -27.47 -12.72 3.48
C THR A 438 -27.64 -11.28 3.02
N MET A 439 -28.88 -10.78 2.83
CA MET A 439 -29.16 -9.40 2.44
C MET A 439 -28.60 -8.39 3.46
N MET A 440 -28.84 -8.63 4.76
CA MET A 440 -28.41 -7.69 5.80
C MET A 440 -26.89 -7.71 6.07
N VAL A 441 -26.22 -8.83 5.80
CA VAL A 441 -24.77 -8.97 5.98
C VAL A 441 -24.01 -8.44 4.76
N THR A 442 -24.63 -8.40 3.60
CA THR A 442 -23.99 -8.01 2.33
C THR A 442 -23.37 -6.61 2.35
N PRO A 443 -24.02 -5.55 2.90
CA PRO A 443 -23.38 -4.24 3.00
C PRO A 443 -22.06 -4.27 3.77
N LEU A 444 -22.03 -4.94 4.91
CA LEU A 444 -20.82 -5.10 5.72
C LEU A 444 -19.70 -5.82 4.95
N MET A 445 -20.03 -6.87 4.20
CA MET A 445 -19.08 -7.65 3.42
C MET A 445 -18.50 -6.87 2.23
N ILE A 446 -19.26 -5.96 1.64
CA ILE A 446 -18.82 -5.13 0.51
C ILE A 446 -18.00 -3.95 1.04
N VAL A 447 -18.56 -3.20 1.99
CA VAL A 447 -18.08 -1.87 2.36
C VAL A 447 -17.02 -1.92 3.46
N GLY A 448 -17.07 -2.90 4.35
CA GLY A 448 -16.18 -3.00 5.51
C GLY A 448 -14.69 -3.11 5.18
N ALA A 449 -14.32 -3.46 3.96
CA ALA A 449 -12.93 -3.51 3.50
C ALA A 449 -12.59 -2.45 2.44
N THR A 450 -13.58 -1.65 1.97
CA THR A 450 -13.39 -0.64 0.92
C THR A 450 -13.28 0.78 1.47
N GLY A 451 -13.53 0.98 2.77
CA GLY A 451 -13.57 2.31 3.38
C GLY A 451 -14.70 3.20 2.86
N GLY A 452 -15.67 2.62 2.12
CA GLY A 452 -16.87 3.33 1.65
C GLY A 452 -16.71 4.12 0.36
N SER A 453 -15.58 4.04 -0.35
CA SER A 453 -15.46 4.70 -1.66
C SER A 453 -16.39 4.03 -2.67
N SER A 454 -17.10 4.85 -3.47
CA SER A 454 -18.09 4.37 -4.45
C SER A 454 -17.49 3.39 -5.46
N ASP A 455 -16.31 3.69 -5.99
CA ASP A 455 -15.66 2.87 -7.02
C ASP A 455 -15.21 1.51 -6.47
N ALA A 456 -14.55 1.52 -5.31
CA ALA A 456 -14.14 0.28 -4.65
C ALA A 456 -15.35 -0.56 -4.19
N THR A 457 -16.44 0.10 -3.78
CA THR A 457 -17.70 -0.54 -3.43
C THR A 457 -18.33 -1.24 -4.64
N ARG A 458 -18.40 -0.58 -5.80
CA ARG A 458 -18.90 -1.16 -7.06
C ARG A 458 -18.07 -2.37 -7.50
N ALA A 459 -16.73 -2.23 -7.50
CA ALA A 459 -15.82 -3.31 -7.87
C ALA A 459 -16.00 -4.53 -6.96
N ARG A 460 -16.06 -4.31 -5.65
CA ARG A 460 -16.23 -5.40 -4.68
C ARG A 460 -17.62 -6.00 -4.72
N ALA A 461 -18.66 -5.20 -4.98
CA ALA A 461 -20.02 -5.65 -5.21
C ALA A 461 -20.13 -6.61 -6.42
N SER A 462 -19.51 -6.24 -7.53
CA SER A 462 -19.41 -7.07 -8.73
C SER A 462 -18.74 -8.44 -8.44
N LEU A 463 -17.56 -8.41 -7.78
CA LEU A 463 -16.84 -9.64 -7.40
C LEU A 463 -17.67 -10.52 -6.45
N ARG A 464 -18.45 -9.90 -5.54
CA ARG A 464 -19.36 -10.63 -4.65
C ARG A 464 -20.47 -11.33 -5.42
N LEU A 465 -21.12 -10.65 -6.37
CA LEU A 465 -22.16 -11.22 -7.20
C LEU A 465 -21.62 -12.39 -8.03
N TRP A 466 -20.54 -12.18 -8.78
CA TRP A 466 -19.92 -13.22 -9.60
C TRP A 466 -19.44 -14.40 -8.76
N GLY A 467 -18.82 -14.15 -7.61
CA GLY A 467 -18.42 -15.23 -6.70
C GLY A 467 -19.61 -16.02 -6.18
N THR A 468 -20.71 -15.35 -5.82
CA THR A 468 -21.92 -16.01 -5.35
C THR A 468 -22.57 -16.85 -6.46
N ILE A 469 -22.64 -16.32 -7.69
CA ILE A 469 -23.16 -17.07 -8.83
C ILE A 469 -22.32 -18.31 -9.11
N LEU A 470 -20.99 -18.18 -9.17
CA LEU A 470 -20.07 -19.28 -9.39
C LEU A 470 -20.19 -20.35 -8.30
N GLY A 471 -20.24 -19.92 -7.03
CA GLY A 471 -20.42 -20.84 -5.91
C GLY A 471 -21.80 -21.52 -5.91
N ALA A 472 -22.85 -20.82 -6.31
CA ALA A 472 -24.19 -21.41 -6.45
C ALA A 472 -24.26 -22.45 -7.56
N ILE A 473 -23.63 -22.19 -8.71
CA ILE A 473 -23.53 -23.19 -9.81
C ILE A 473 -22.81 -24.44 -9.30
N ALA A 474 -21.65 -24.27 -8.62
CA ALA A 474 -20.92 -25.40 -8.04
C ALA A 474 -21.76 -26.14 -6.98
N SER A 475 -22.54 -25.42 -6.17
CA SER A 475 -23.41 -26.01 -5.16
C SER A 475 -24.58 -26.79 -5.78
N ILE A 476 -25.26 -26.21 -6.76
CA ILE A 476 -26.37 -26.85 -7.48
C ILE A 476 -25.86 -28.12 -8.16
N PHE A 477 -24.70 -28.04 -8.83
CA PHE A 477 -24.08 -29.21 -9.44
C PHE A 477 -23.76 -30.29 -8.40
N ALA A 478 -23.18 -29.94 -7.28
CA ALA A 478 -22.89 -30.88 -6.20
C ALA A 478 -24.18 -31.52 -5.63
N ILE A 479 -25.22 -30.72 -5.38
CA ILE A 479 -26.48 -31.17 -4.78
C ILE A 479 -27.22 -32.12 -5.73
N LEU A 480 -27.29 -31.80 -7.02
CA LEU A 480 -28.07 -32.61 -7.99
C LEU A 480 -27.33 -33.86 -8.44
N PHE A 481 -26.02 -33.82 -8.60
CA PHE A 481 -25.31 -34.91 -9.27
C PHE A 481 -24.36 -35.70 -8.35
N LEU A 482 -23.75 -35.03 -7.36
CA LEU A 482 -22.71 -35.65 -6.54
C LEU A 482 -23.21 -36.10 -5.14
N ILE A 483 -23.97 -35.29 -4.46
CA ILE A 483 -24.47 -35.59 -3.10
C ILE A 483 -25.35 -36.86 -3.08
N PRO A 484 -26.24 -37.11 -4.06
CA PRO A 484 -27.02 -38.34 -4.07
C PRO A 484 -26.20 -39.66 -4.16
N THR A 485 -24.92 -39.54 -4.55
CA THR A 485 -24.00 -40.70 -4.64
C THR A 485 -23.14 -40.87 -3.35
N ALA A 486 -23.32 -40.00 -2.37
CA ALA A 486 -22.50 -39.98 -1.15
C ALA A 486 -23.16 -40.83 -0.03
N ASP A 487 -22.71 -42.04 0.15
CA ASP A 487 -23.21 -42.94 1.22
C ASP A 487 -22.39 -42.87 2.51
N SER A 488 -21.35 -42.04 2.56
CA SER A 488 -20.42 -42.00 3.67
C SER A 488 -19.78 -40.64 3.88
N ILE A 489 -19.29 -40.37 5.10
CA ILE A 489 -18.54 -39.13 5.42
C ILE A 489 -17.31 -38.97 4.49
N PRO A 490 -16.46 -39.99 4.24
CA PRO A 490 -15.39 -39.85 3.27
C PRO A 490 -15.86 -39.49 1.85
N GLY A 491 -16.99 -40.06 1.38
CA GLY A 491 -17.60 -39.70 0.11
C GLY A 491 -17.99 -38.22 0.05
N LEU A 492 -18.62 -37.70 1.10
CA LEU A 492 -18.99 -36.30 1.22
C LEU A 492 -17.73 -35.40 1.23
N LEU A 493 -16.66 -35.79 1.91
CA LEU A 493 -15.39 -35.06 1.90
C LEU A 493 -14.72 -35.05 0.55
N LEU A 494 -14.77 -36.12 -0.22
CA LEU A 494 -14.26 -36.17 -1.61
C LEU A 494 -15.04 -35.20 -2.50
N ILE A 495 -16.38 -35.17 -2.38
CA ILE A 495 -17.22 -34.21 -3.10
C ILE A 495 -16.84 -32.79 -2.72
N TRP A 496 -16.66 -32.52 -1.42
CA TRP A 496 -16.20 -31.23 -0.92
C TRP A 496 -14.86 -30.82 -1.54
N ILE A 497 -13.86 -31.71 -1.54
CA ILE A 497 -12.54 -31.47 -2.11
C ILE A 497 -12.68 -31.16 -3.61
N GLY A 498 -13.41 -31.98 -4.36
CA GLY A 498 -13.58 -31.82 -5.81
C GLY A 498 -14.23 -30.49 -6.20
N CYS A 499 -15.28 -30.08 -5.47
CA CYS A 499 -16.02 -28.85 -5.76
C CYS A 499 -15.30 -27.59 -5.22
N SER A 500 -14.63 -27.69 -4.05
CA SER A 500 -13.98 -26.54 -3.40
C SER A 500 -12.59 -26.23 -3.95
N ALA A 501 -11.83 -27.22 -4.42
CA ALA A 501 -10.46 -27.04 -4.91
C ALA A 501 -10.34 -25.99 -6.03
N PRO A 502 -11.16 -26.01 -7.11
CA PRO A 502 -11.10 -24.98 -8.14
C PRO A 502 -11.50 -23.59 -7.60
N LEU A 503 -12.45 -23.51 -6.66
CA LEU A 503 -12.87 -22.26 -6.06
C LEU A 503 -11.79 -21.69 -5.12
N ILE A 504 -11.09 -22.56 -4.38
CA ILE A 504 -9.94 -22.20 -3.55
C ILE A 504 -8.76 -21.78 -4.42
N TRP A 505 -8.59 -22.36 -5.61
CA TRP A 505 -7.60 -21.90 -6.58
C TRP A 505 -7.85 -20.44 -7.02
N ILE A 506 -9.11 -20.05 -7.22
CA ILE A 506 -9.50 -18.66 -7.50
C ILE A 506 -9.20 -17.77 -6.27
N LEU A 507 -9.53 -18.25 -5.07
CA LEU A 507 -9.26 -17.53 -3.80
C LEU A 507 -7.77 -17.24 -3.61
N THR A 508 -6.88 -18.17 -3.92
CA THR A 508 -5.43 -18.02 -3.80
C THR A 508 -4.79 -17.27 -4.98
N GLY A 509 -5.60 -16.80 -5.92
CA GLY A 509 -5.20 -15.98 -7.05
C GLY A 509 -4.83 -14.56 -6.69
N GLY A 510 -4.66 -13.73 -7.72
CA GLY A 510 -4.34 -12.31 -7.55
C GLY A 510 -5.44 -11.52 -6.83
N PRO A 511 -5.13 -10.31 -6.35
CA PRO A 511 -6.05 -9.50 -5.53
C PRO A 511 -7.37 -9.14 -6.25
N LYS A 512 -7.37 -9.17 -7.60
CA LYS A 512 -8.56 -8.86 -8.41
C LYS A 512 -9.60 -9.98 -8.44
N VAL A 513 -9.21 -11.23 -8.18
CA VAL A 513 -10.10 -12.39 -8.25
C VAL A 513 -10.27 -13.11 -6.91
N SER A 514 -9.33 -12.92 -5.98
CA SER A 514 -9.31 -13.60 -4.68
C SER A 514 -10.64 -13.48 -3.92
N TYR A 515 -11.23 -12.27 -3.86
CA TYR A 515 -12.49 -12.05 -3.17
C TYR A 515 -13.68 -12.79 -3.83
N MET A 516 -13.67 -12.94 -5.15
CA MET A 516 -14.65 -13.75 -5.87
C MET A 516 -14.56 -15.23 -5.43
N GLY A 517 -13.33 -15.76 -5.30
CA GLY A 517 -13.09 -17.12 -4.78
C GLY A 517 -13.60 -17.31 -3.35
N VAL A 518 -13.36 -16.32 -2.45
CA VAL A 518 -13.91 -16.33 -1.08
C VAL A 518 -15.43 -16.50 -1.10
N GLN A 519 -16.13 -15.69 -1.92
CA GLN A 519 -17.59 -15.72 -1.97
C GLN A 519 -18.15 -16.99 -2.58
N ALA A 520 -17.43 -17.55 -3.57
CA ALA A 520 -17.80 -18.83 -4.18
C ALA A 520 -17.71 -19.99 -3.18
N VAL A 521 -16.61 -20.08 -2.41
CA VAL A 521 -16.48 -21.10 -1.36
C VAL A 521 -17.48 -20.89 -0.22
N PHE A 522 -17.80 -19.63 0.12
CA PHE A 522 -18.85 -19.35 1.13
C PHE A 522 -20.22 -19.88 0.67
N CYS A 523 -20.55 -19.71 -0.62
CA CYS A 523 -21.80 -20.22 -1.14
C CYS A 523 -21.85 -21.75 -1.07
N LEU A 524 -20.79 -22.40 -1.50
CA LEU A 524 -20.65 -23.85 -1.45
C LEU A 524 -20.71 -24.39 0.00
N ALA A 525 -19.99 -23.74 0.93
CA ALA A 525 -19.95 -24.15 2.34
C ALA A 525 -21.34 -24.09 2.99
N ILE A 526 -22.10 -23.03 2.75
CA ILE A 526 -23.45 -22.89 3.27
C ILE A 526 -24.39 -23.92 2.64
N ALA A 527 -24.26 -24.18 1.33
CA ALA A 527 -25.13 -25.11 0.64
C ALA A 527 -24.95 -26.58 1.11
N ILE A 528 -23.69 -26.99 1.35
CA ILE A 528 -23.37 -28.38 1.71
C ILE A 528 -23.26 -28.59 3.23
N GLY A 529 -22.85 -27.53 3.96
CA GLY A 529 -22.51 -27.64 5.38
C GLY A 529 -23.60 -27.24 6.37
N THR A 530 -24.84 -26.97 5.92
CA THR A 530 -25.96 -26.63 6.80
C THR A 530 -26.65 -27.84 7.42
N THR A 531 -26.51 -29.00 6.83
CA THR A 531 -27.13 -30.25 7.25
C THR A 531 -26.09 -31.36 7.46
N PHE A 532 -26.36 -32.27 8.44
CA PHE A 532 -25.52 -33.43 8.69
C PHE A 532 -25.80 -34.57 7.72
N GLN A 533 -26.92 -34.51 7.03
CA GLN A 533 -27.33 -35.48 6.03
C GLN A 533 -27.20 -34.85 4.63
N PRO A 534 -26.90 -35.66 3.61
CA PRO A 534 -26.95 -35.22 2.25
C PRO A 534 -28.33 -34.62 1.93
N SER A 535 -28.36 -33.31 1.70
CA SER A 535 -29.60 -32.59 1.41
C SER A 535 -29.67 -32.24 -0.07
N ILE A 536 -30.79 -32.54 -0.69
CA ILE A 536 -31.13 -32.12 -2.06
C ILE A 536 -31.87 -30.79 -2.12
N ASP A 537 -31.90 -30.05 -0.99
CA ASP A 537 -32.55 -28.74 -0.93
C ASP A 537 -31.75 -27.68 -1.70
N LEU A 538 -32.41 -27.05 -2.66
CA LEU A 538 -31.86 -25.95 -3.47
C LEU A 538 -32.15 -24.55 -2.88
N SER A 539 -32.87 -24.48 -1.75
CA SER A 539 -33.22 -23.19 -1.12
C SER A 539 -31.98 -22.42 -0.61
N PRO A 540 -30.92 -23.04 -0.05
CA PRO A 540 -29.76 -22.30 0.42
C PRO A 540 -28.98 -21.59 -0.71
N PRO A 541 -28.61 -22.22 -1.84
CA PRO A 541 -27.92 -21.52 -2.91
C PRO A 541 -28.79 -20.48 -3.63
N SER A 542 -30.08 -20.76 -3.85
CA SER A 542 -31.00 -19.80 -4.51
C SER A 542 -31.30 -18.59 -3.63
N GLY A 543 -31.60 -18.80 -2.37
CA GLY A 543 -31.82 -17.73 -1.39
C GLY A 543 -30.59 -16.84 -1.22
N ARG A 544 -29.39 -17.45 -1.31
CA ARG A 544 -28.15 -16.70 -1.25
C ARG A 544 -27.95 -15.79 -2.46
N ILE A 545 -28.24 -16.24 -3.68
CA ILE A 545 -28.16 -15.39 -4.87
C ILE A 545 -29.07 -14.18 -4.73
N LEU A 546 -30.34 -14.42 -4.34
CA LEU A 546 -31.34 -13.36 -4.17
C LEU A 546 -30.96 -12.41 -3.02
N GLY A 547 -30.56 -12.93 -1.86
CA GLY A 547 -30.18 -12.11 -0.72
C GLY A 547 -28.93 -11.27 -0.97
N VAL A 548 -27.91 -11.84 -1.62
CA VAL A 548 -26.71 -11.07 -2.02
C VAL A 548 -27.07 -10.05 -3.10
N GLY A 549 -27.91 -10.38 -4.07
CA GLY A 549 -28.37 -9.46 -5.11
C GLY A 549 -29.09 -8.24 -4.51
N LEU A 550 -30.12 -8.47 -3.67
CA LEU A 550 -30.86 -7.42 -2.99
C LEU A 550 -29.98 -6.59 -2.04
N GLY A 551 -29.13 -7.25 -1.24
CA GLY A 551 -28.19 -6.55 -0.36
C GLY A 551 -27.15 -5.72 -1.12
N THR A 552 -26.70 -6.20 -2.27
CA THR A 552 -25.83 -5.43 -3.17
C THR A 552 -26.54 -4.21 -3.73
N PHE A 553 -27.78 -4.36 -4.15
CA PHE A 553 -28.60 -3.25 -4.64
C PHE A 553 -28.77 -2.15 -3.56
N VAL A 554 -29.17 -2.53 -2.35
CA VAL A 554 -29.30 -1.59 -1.22
C VAL A 554 -27.97 -0.90 -0.92
N THR A 555 -26.87 -1.67 -0.91
CA THR A 555 -25.53 -1.11 -0.66
C THR A 555 -25.15 -0.08 -1.70
N LEU A 556 -25.32 -0.41 -2.99
CA LEU A 556 -24.99 0.50 -4.08
C LEU A 556 -25.91 1.72 -4.09
N ALA A 557 -27.20 1.55 -3.79
CA ALA A 557 -28.12 2.67 -3.67
C ALA A 557 -27.69 3.66 -2.58
N ILE A 558 -27.37 3.16 -1.38
CA ILE A 558 -26.97 4.03 -0.26
C ILE A 558 -25.59 4.68 -0.50
N PHE A 559 -24.59 3.93 -0.94
CA PHE A 559 -23.23 4.46 -1.07
C PHE A 559 -22.99 5.27 -2.34
N ASN A 560 -23.80 5.12 -3.38
CA ASN A 560 -23.66 5.88 -4.62
C ASN A 560 -24.58 7.12 -4.70
N TYR A 561 -25.77 7.08 -4.06
CA TYR A 561 -26.72 8.19 -4.15
C TYR A 561 -26.68 9.11 -2.93
N PHE A 562 -26.41 8.58 -1.72
CA PHE A 562 -26.31 9.42 -0.53
C PHE A 562 -24.87 9.85 -0.29
N SER A 563 -24.50 11.05 -0.79
CA SER A 563 -23.15 11.64 -0.61
C SER A 563 -22.03 10.68 -1.04
N PRO A 564 -21.89 10.42 -2.34
CA PRO A 564 -20.88 9.49 -2.84
C PRO A 564 -19.47 9.99 -2.50
N ASP A 565 -18.63 9.09 -2.03
CA ASP A 565 -17.23 9.35 -1.75
C ASP A 565 -16.38 8.63 -2.80
N TYR A 566 -15.84 9.40 -3.73
CA TYR A 566 -15.08 8.85 -4.85
C TYR A 566 -13.65 8.51 -4.44
N ALA A 567 -13.13 7.39 -4.94
CA ALA A 567 -11.75 6.95 -4.69
C ALA A 567 -10.73 8.01 -5.10
N ARG A 568 -11.03 8.80 -6.14
CA ARG A 568 -10.23 9.95 -6.56
C ARG A 568 -10.02 10.95 -5.43
N ASN A 569 -11.09 11.33 -4.73
CA ASN A 569 -11.00 12.33 -3.66
C ASN A 569 -10.14 11.82 -2.50
N GLU A 570 -10.19 10.52 -2.23
CA GLU A 570 -9.32 9.90 -1.22
C GLU A 570 -7.86 9.87 -1.67
N VAL A 571 -7.60 9.50 -2.92
CA VAL A 571 -6.24 9.54 -3.51
C VAL A 571 -5.66 10.95 -3.43
N MET A 572 -6.44 11.97 -3.82
CA MET A 572 -5.99 13.36 -3.75
C MET A 572 -5.73 13.84 -2.32
N ARG A 573 -6.55 13.42 -1.35
CA ARG A 573 -6.30 13.70 0.07
C ARG A 573 -5.03 13.02 0.59
N LEU A 574 -4.77 11.78 0.17
CA LEU A 574 -3.53 11.09 0.55
C LEU A 574 -2.30 11.79 -0.05
N PHE A 575 -2.40 12.29 -1.27
CA PHE A 575 -1.35 13.10 -1.88
C PHE A 575 -1.14 14.43 -1.15
N ALA A 576 -2.23 15.13 -0.81
CA ALA A 576 -2.18 16.35 -0.02
C ALA A 576 -1.47 16.14 1.32
N ARG A 577 -1.85 15.09 2.07
CA ARG A 577 -1.19 14.74 3.34
C ARG A 577 0.27 14.32 3.16
N SER A 578 0.59 13.68 2.04
CA SER A 578 1.97 13.31 1.74
C SER A 578 2.82 14.55 1.51
N LEU A 579 2.33 15.53 0.74
CA LEU A 579 3.00 16.81 0.51
C LEU A 579 3.22 17.59 1.80
N ASP A 580 2.19 17.75 2.62
CA ASP A 580 2.25 18.45 3.91
C ASP A 580 3.36 17.85 4.81
N ARG A 581 3.41 16.53 4.93
CA ARG A 581 4.46 15.85 5.70
C ARG A 581 5.84 15.92 5.06
N ILE A 582 5.93 15.93 3.73
CA ILE A 582 7.19 16.14 3.03
C ILE A 582 7.72 17.55 3.31
N GLY A 583 6.85 18.57 3.29
CA GLY A 583 7.19 19.93 3.67
C GLY A 583 7.74 20.02 5.10
N SER A 584 7.07 19.36 6.05
CA SER A 584 7.54 19.27 7.44
C SER A 584 8.90 18.57 7.55
N LEU A 585 9.12 17.50 6.78
CA LEU A 585 10.41 16.79 6.74
C LEU A 585 11.53 17.68 6.16
N ALA A 586 11.22 18.49 5.15
CA ALA A 586 12.21 19.38 4.53
C ALA A 586 12.77 20.45 5.46
N ILE A 587 12.06 20.84 6.49
CA ILE A 587 12.53 21.79 7.53
C ILE A 587 13.28 21.08 8.66
N THR A 588 13.05 19.80 8.90
CA THR A 588 13.67 19.07 10.00
C THR A 588 15.19 19.25 9.99
N GLY A 589 15.75 19.55 11.16
CA GLY A 589 17.19 19.80 11.35
C GLY A 589 17.59 21.28 11.33
N PHE A 590 16.67 22.23 11.07
CA PHE A 590 16.90 23.66 11.29
C PHE A 590 16.39 24.15 12.66
N ASP A 591 15.51 23.39 13.28
CA ASP A 591 14.99 23.74 14.60
C ASP A 591 16.06 23.57 15.69
N SER A 592 15.88 24.27 16.80
CA SER A 592 16.75 24.23 17.99
C SER A 592 16.88 22.84 18.63
N ASN A 593 16.04 21.89 18.20
CA ASN A 593 16.10 20.49 18.60
C ASN A 593 16.20 19.63 17.32
N PRO A 594 17.41 19.34 16.82
CA PRO A 594 17.57 18.49 15.66
C PRO A 594 16.98 17.12 15.97
N GLY A 595 15.96 16.72 15.22
CA GLY A 595 15.30 15.42 15.37
C GLY A 595 16.33 14.28 15.31
N THR A 596 16.01 13.16 15.91
CA THR A 596 16.85 11.95 15.85
C THR A 596 16.68 11.23 14.51
N PHE A 597 17.68 10.43 14.10
CA PHE A 597 17.58 9.57 12.92
C PHE A 597 16.32 8.69 12.94
N SER A 598 15.93 8.19 14.12
CA SER A 598 14.72 7.38 14.28
C SER A 598 13.43 8.16 14.00
N GLU A 599 13.38 9.44 14.32
CA GLU A 599 12.22 10.30 14.03
C GLU A 599 12.07 10.56 12.53
N ILE A 600 13.18 10.86 11.84
CA ILE A 600 13.20 11.02 10.39
C ILE A 600 12.77 9.74 9.70
N ALA A 601 13.31 8.59 10.12
CA ALA A 601 12.93 7.29 9.58
C ALA A 601 11.44 6.99 9.81
N ALA A 602 10.90 7.30 10.99
CA ALA A 602 9.49 7.14 11.30
C ALA A 602 8.59 8.08 10.46
N MET A 603 9.00 9.33 10.26
CA MET A 603 8.29 10.27 9.38
C MET A 603 8.29 9.79 7.94
N ARG A 604 9.44 9.40 7.42
CA ARG A 604 9.58 8.82 6.08
C ARG A 604 8.67 7.61 5.89
N TYR A 605 8.68 6.66 6.84
CA TYR A 605 7.83 5.47 6.77
C TYR A 605 6.33 5.84 6.72
N LYS A 606 5.90 6.80 7.52
CA LYS A 606 4.52 7.30 7.48
C LYS A 606 4.15 7.88 6.11
N ILE A 607 5.05 8.65 5.51
CA ILE A 607 4.82 9.26 4.18
C ILE A 607 4.76 8.17 3.10
N ILE A 608 5.70 7.22 3.10
CA ILE A 608 5.70 6.08 2.17
C ILE A 608 4.40 5.29 2.30
N SER A 609 3.91 5.06 3.53
CA SER A 609 2.65 4.34 3.73
C SER A 609 1.44 5.06 3.11
N LEU A 610 1.40 6.40 3.13
CA LEU A 610 0.35 7.19 2.48
C LEU A 610 0.43 7.08 0.95
N ILE A 611 1.64 7.21 0.40
CA ILE A 611 1.90 7.11 -1.04
C ILE A 611 1.52 5.71 -1.55
N LEU A 612 1.90 4.65 -0.84
CA LEU A 612 1.56 3.27 -1.21
C LEU A 612 0.05 3.01 -1.12
N ARG A 613 -0.62 3.57 -0.11
CA ARG A 613 -2.08 3.45 0.01
C ARG A 613 -2.82 4.15 -1.14
N SER A 614 -2.34 5.31 -1.58
CA SER A 614 -2.91 6.00 -2.75
C SER A 614 -2.81 5.14 -4.02
N ARG A 615 -1.71 4.41 -4.16
CA ARG A 615 -1.49 3.50 -5.28
C ARG A 615 -2.38 2.24 -5.21
N GLU A 616 -2.57 1.66 -4.02
CA GLU A 616 -3.51 0.55 -3.83
C GLU A 616 -4.95 0.96 -4.21
N LEU A 617 -5.37 2.17 -3.83
CA LEU A 617 -6.68 2.70 -4.22
C LEU A 617 -6.80 2.91 -5.72
N CYS A 618 -5.70 3.30 -6.38
CA CYS A 618 -5.65 3.49 -7.83
C CYS A 618 -5.88 2.18 -8.61
N GLU A 619 -5.45 1.04 -8.09
CA GLU A 619 -5.73 -0.25 -8.74
C GLU A 619 -7.22 -0.55 -8.84
N ASN A 620 -8.03 0.02 -7.96
CA ASN A 620 -9.49 -0.10 -7.95
C ASN A 620 -10.21 0.94 -8.85
N LEU A 621 -9.49 1.99 -9.30
CA LEU A 621 -10.07 3.04 -10.18
C LEU A 621 -10.43 2.56 -11.60
N HIS A 622 -10.00 1.37 -11.99
CA HIS A 622 -10.11 0.87 -13.38
C HIS A 622 -11.51 0.51 -13.85
N THR A 623 -12.51 0.49 -13.00
CA THR A 623 -13.75 -0.22 -13.32
C THR A 623 -14.92 0.65 -13.77
N VAL A 624 -14.93 1.96 -13.56
CA VAL A 624 -16.05 2.79 -14.02
C VAL A 624 -15.60 4.23 -14.35
N ILE A 625 -15.52 4.55 -15.62
CA ILE A 625 -15.46 5.92 -16.09
C ILE A 625 -16.91 6.45 -16.11
N HIS A 626 -17.28 7.24 -15.12
CA HIS A 626 -18.52 8.03 -15.23
C HIS A 626 -18.25 9.17 -16.22
N PRO A 627 -19.03 9.30 -17.31
CA PRO A 627 -18.76 10.31 -18.35
C PRO A 627 -18.77 11.74 -17.83
N SER A 628 -19.50 12.02 -16.75
CA SER A 628 -19.72 13.35 -16.19
C SER A 628 -18.72 13.80 -15.12
N GLU A 629 -17.76 12.96 -14.75
CA GLU A 629 -16.84 13.30 -13.65
C GLU A 629 -15.40 13.47 -14.10
N PRO A 630 -14.66 14.42 -13.47
CA PRO A 630 -13.26 14.59 -13.76
C PRO A 630 -12.52 13.28 -13.42
N SER A 631 -11.93 12.65 -14.42
CA SER A 631 -11.24 11.36 -14.26
C SER A 631 -9.74 11.55 -14.08
N ILE A 632 -9.17 10.83 -13.13
CA ILE A 632 -7.72 10.65 -13.04
C ILE A 632 -7.39 9.24 -13.54
N THR A 633 -6.44 9.12 -14.44
CA THR A 633 -6.03 7.83 -14.98
C THR A 633 -5.01 7.15 -14.06
N ARG A 634 -4.87 5.84 -14.20
CA ARG A 634 -3.85 5.08 -13.46
C ARG A 634 -2.44 5.60 -13.74
N GLU A 635 -2.15 5.94 -14.98
CA GLU A 635 -0.84 6.46 -15.39
C GLU A 635 -0.54 7.80 -14.72
N GLU A 636 -1.53 8.71 -14.66
CA GLU A 636 -1.42 9.99 -13.97
C GLU A 636 -1.17 9.79 -12.46
N VAL A 637 -1.87 8.87 -11.80
CA VAL A 637 -1.61 8.54 -10.39
C VAL A 637 -0.21 7.97 -10.19
N LEU A 638 0.27 7.12 -11.09
CA LEU A 638 1.62 6.58 -11.03
C LEU A 638 2.67 7.69 -11.20
N GLN A 639 2.47 8.63 -12.12
CA GLN A 639 3.36 9.78 -12.30
C GLN A 639 3.39 10.68 -11.06
N ILE A 640 2.23 10.97 -10.45
CA ILE A 640 2.15 11.73 -9.20
C ILE A 640 2.89 10.99 -8.09
N THR A 641 2.65 9.69 -7.95
CA THR A 641 3.28 8.84 -6.93
C THR A 641 4.80 8.81 -7.08
N GLU A 642 5.30 8.74 -8.31
CA GLU A 642 6.73 8.76 -8.61
C GLU A 642 7.34 10.11 -8.22
N ASN A 643 6.74 11.23 -8.63
CA ASN A 643 7.21 12.56 -8.25
C ASN A 643 7.19 12.75 -6.73
N LEU A 644 6.11 12.39 -6.03
CA LEU A 644 6.05 12.46 -4.57
C LEU A 644 7.13 11.61 -3.90
N THR A 645 7.42 10.44 -4.43
CA THR A 645 8.49 9.58 -3.91
C THR A 645 9.86 10.26 -4.09
N LEU A 646 10.14 10.85 -5.24
CA LEU A 646 11.40 11.55 -5.51
C LEU A 646 11.54 12.80 -4.62
N ILE A 647 10.47 13.57 -4.43
CA ILE A 647 10.45 14.74 -3.52
C ILE A 647 10.72 14.27 -2.08
N LEU A 648 10.08 13.19 -1.64
CA LEU A 648 10.29 12.60 -0.32
C LEU A 648 11.77 12.24 -0.09
N TYR A 649 12.40 11.59 -1.05
CA TYR A 649 13.81 11.21 -0.90
C TYR A 649 14.73 12.43 -0.91
N SER A 650 14.42 13.46 -1.70
CA SER A 650 15.17 14.72 -1.66
C SER A 650 15.03 15.42 -0.30
N ALA A 651 13.82 15.52 0.25
CA ALA A 651 13.55 16.08 1.56
C ALA A 651 14.23 15.26 2.68
N ASN A 652 14.18 13.92 2.58
CA ASN A 652 14.84 13.02 3.52
C ASN A 652 16.37 13.18 3.48
N ALA A 653 16.97 13.31 2.28
CA ALA A 653 18.40 13.55 2.14
C ALA A 653 18.81 14.89 2.73
N LEU A 654 18.02 15.96 2.53
CA LEU A 654 18.20 17.25 3.16
C LEU A 654 18.21 17.15 4.69
N ALA A 655 17.21 16.48 5.28
CA ALA A 655 17.10 16.31 6.72
C ALA A 655 18.25 15.47 7.29
N LEU A 656 18.55 14.32 6.69
CA LEU A 656 19.63 13.43 7.13
C LEU A 656 21.00 14.10 7.04
N ASN A 657 21.26 14.83 5.96
CA ASN A 657 22.54 15.52 5.78
C ASN A 657 22.77 16.59 6.87
N ARG A 658 21.72 17.27 7.34
CA ARG A 658 21.80 18.25 8.43
C ARG A 658 22.07 17.60 9.80
N ILE A 659 21.50 16.44 10.06
CA ILE A 659 21.66 15.75 11.35
C ILE A 659 22.99 15.02 11.42
N SER A 660 23.48 14.48 10.30
CA SER A 660 24.71 13.69 10.24
C SER A 660 25.99 14.53 10.35
N ALA A 661 25.91 15.82 10.10
CA ALA A 661 27.11 16.66 10.14
C ALA A 661 27.41 17.12 11.55
N GLU A 662 28.46 16.62 12.21
CA GLU A 662 29.02 17.20 13.45
C GLU A 662 29.33 18.70 13.30
N ILE A 663 29.47 19.16 12.09
CA ILE A 663 29.82 20.51 11.66
C ILE A 663 28.56 21.34 11.35
N GLY A 664 27.45 20.69 10.93
CA GLY A 664 26.24 21.31 10.43
C GLY A 664 25.55 22.26 11.41
N PRO A 665 25.28 21.87 12.67
CA PRO A 665 24.55 22.74 13.61
C PRO A 665 25.26 24.04 13.94
N LYS A 666 26.59 24.04 13.96
CA LYS A 666 27.38 25.24 14.30
C LYS A 666 27.51 26.25 13.16
N ILE A 667 27.48 25.79 11.93
CA ILE A 667 27.58 26.64 10.74
C ILE A 667 26.21 27.09 10.26
N ILE A 668 25.21 26.20 10.30
CA ILE A 668 23.84 26.48 9.82
C ILE A 668 23.16 27.55 10.69
N SER A 669 23.42 27.60 11.99
CA SER A 669 22.76 28.54 12.90
C SER A 669 23.24 29.98 12.80
N SER A 670 24.40 30.23 12.21
CA SER A 670 24.97 31.59 12.20
C SER A 670 25.18 32.26 10.84
N GLU A 671 25.16 31.52 9.72
CA GLU A 671 25.68 32.04 8.46
C GLU A 671 24.88 31.72 7.20
N LEU A 672 23.79 30.95 7.29
CA LEU A 672 23.04 30.50 6.11
C LEU A 672 21.52 30.70 6.23
N ASP A 673 21.11 31.91 6.51
CA ASP A 673 19.70 32.33 6.45
C ASP A 673 19.07 31.99 5.10
N GLU A 674 19.87 32.01 4.01
CA GLU A 674 19.42 31.66 2.67
C GLU A 674 18.97 30.18 2.54
N LEU A 675 19.71 29.25 3.16
CA LEU A 675 19.33 27.82 3.13
C LEU A 675 18.07 27.55 3.94
N HIS A 676 17.95 28.22 5.08
CA HIS A 676 16.75 28.15 5.91
C HIS A 676 15.54 28.74 5.19
N ALA A 677 15.69 29.88 4.54
CA ALA A 677 14.64 30.50 3.72
C ALA A 677 14.19 29.59 2.58
N CYS A 678 15.13 28.88 1.93
CA CYS A 678 14.79 27.89 0.89
C CYS A 678 14.01 26.70 1.47
N ALA A 679 14.39 26.18 2.62
CA ALA A 679 13.67 25.08 3.27
C ALA A 679 12.25 25.49 3.66
N GLN A 680 12.08 26.70 4.22
CA GLN A 680 10.77 27.28 4.50
C GLN A 680 9.95 27.49 3.22
N SER A 681 10.61 27.88 2.11
CA SER A 681 9.94 28.01 0.81
C SER A 681 9.46 26.66 0.29
N ILE A 682 10.23 25.56 0.44
CA ILE A 682 9.77 24.20 0.11
C ILE A 682 8.54 23.83 0.95
N GLN A 683 8.59 24.05 2.25
CA GLN A 683 7.45 23.80 3.13
C GLN A 683 6.22 24.58 2.66
N LYS A 684 6.35 25.89 2.47
CA LYS A 684 5.26 26.76 2.00
C LYS A 684 4.67 26.29 0.67
N VAL A 685 5.51 25.86 -0.27
CA VAL A 685 5.07 25.32 -1.56
C VAL A 685 4.33 23.98 -1.37
N CYS A 686 4.81 23.11 -0.48
CA CYS A 686 4.12 21.87 -0.12
C CYS A 686 2.76 22.14 0.54
N ASP A 687 2.65 23.13 1.42
CA ASP A 687 1.40 23.53 2.06
C ASP A 687 0.40 24.09 1.04
N ILE A 688 0.84 24.95 0.11
CA ILE A 688 0.03 25.44 -1.00
C ILE A 688 -0.42 24.27 -1.89
N GLY A 689 0.48 23.34 -2.22
CA GLY A 689 0.16 22.14 -3.00
C GLY A 689 -0.86 21.27 -2.30
N SER A 690 -0.72 21.04 -1.00
CA SER A 690 -1.67 20.31 -0.17
C SER A 690 -3.06 20.96 -0.18
N ALA A 691 -3.14 22.29 0.02
CA ALA A 691 -4.40 23.03 0.01
C ALA A 691 -5.06 23.02 -1.38
N THR A 692 -4.28 23.16 -2.45
CA THR A 692 -4.81 23.19 -3.84
C THR A 692 -5.30 21.82 -4.31
N MET A 693 -4.79 20.72 -3.78
CA MET A 693 -5.32 19.38 -4.06
C MET A 693 -6.75 19.20 -3.57
N ALA A 694 -7.15 19.90 -2.51
CA ALA A 694 -8.52 19.88 -2.01
C ALA A 694 -9.46 20.72 -2.90
N THR A 695 -8.99 21.85 -3.43
CA THR A 695 -9.77 22.80 -4.24
C THR A 695 -9.71 22.53 -5.75
N GLN A 696 -8.78 21.68 -6.20
CA GLN A 696 -8.50 21.35 -7.61
C GLN A 696 -8.13 22.57 -8.48
N ASN A 697 -7.67 23.66 -7.88
CA ASN A 697 -7.15 24.84 -8.58
C ASN A 697 -5.63 24.91 -8.39
N TYR A 698 -4.88 24.34 -9.32
CA TYR A 698 -3.42 24.19 -9.21
C TYR A 698 -2.62 25.39 -9.68
N LYS A 699 -3.26 26.47 -10.12
CA LYS A 699 -2.56 27.67 -10.62
C LYS A 699 -1.65 28.30 -9.56
N SER A 700 -2.14 28.44 -8.33
CA SER A 700 -1.35 28.97 -7.21
C SER A 700 -0.18 28.06 -6.84
N PHE A 701 -0.34 26.75 -6.96
CA PHE A 701 0.73 25.77 -6.75
C PHE A 701 1.78 25.87 -7.86
N SER A 702 1.38 25.96 -9.12
CA SER A 702 2.27 26.16 -10.26
C SER A 702 3.08 27.46 -10.15
N ASP A 703 2.44 28.56 -9.79
CA ASP A 703 3.13 29.82 -9.60
C ASP A 703 4.12 29.77 -8.43
N ALA A 704 3.75 29.14 -7.32
CA ALA A 704 4.62 28.92 -6.17
C ALA A 704 5.83 28.02 -6.52
N THR A 705 5.65 26.97 -7.31
CA THR A 705 6.75 26.11 -7.76
C THR A 705 7.72 26.82 -8.70
N LYS A 706 7.23 27.72 -9.57
CA LYS A 706 8.08 28.59 -10.44
C LYS A 706 8.94 29.54 -9.58
N GLN A 707 8.33 30.15 -8.56
CA GLN A 707 9.08 31.00 -7.65
C GLN A 707 10.15 30.23 -6.88
N LEU A 708 9.82 29.03 -6.38
CA LEU A 708 10.77 28.16 -5.69
C LEU A 708 11.95 27.77 -6.62
N GLU A 709 11.65 27.42 -7.87
CA GLU A 709 12.68 27.09 -8.87
C GLU A 709 13.61 28.29 -9.12
N THR A 710 13.02 29.50 -9.22
CA THR A 710 13.81 30.75 -9.39
C THR A 710 14.67 31.02 -8.16
N GLN A 711 14.15 30.84 -6.94
CA GLN A 711 14.92 30.99 -5.71
C GLN A 711 16.05 29.96 -5.61
N ALA A 712 15.78 28.71 -5.95
CA ALA A 712 16.80 27.67 -5.95
C ALA A 712 17.91 27.97 -6.98
N GLN A 713 17.56 28.54 -8.14
CA GLN A 713 18.52 28.97 -9.13
C GLN A 713 19.36 30.18 -8.62
N GLN A 714 18.72 31.17 -8.00
CA GLN A 714 19.42 32.34 -7.44
C GLN A 714 20.41 31.90 -6.34
N LEU A 715 20.00 30.95 -5.49
CA LEU A 715 20.88 30.41 -4.46
C LEU A 715 22.10 29.68 -5.05
N GLU A 716 21.90 28.99 -6.17
CA GLU A 716 22.97 28.35 -6.88
C GLU A 716 23.91 29.38 -7.55
N ASP A 717 23.37 30.45 -8.12
CA ASP A 717 24.16 31.55 -8.70
C ASP A 717 24.99 32.28 -7.62
N LEU A 718 24.61 32.21 -6.33
CA LEU A 718 25.35 32.76 -5.19
C LEU A 718 26.49 31.84 -4.69
N ILE A 719 26.64 30.62 -5.18
CA ILE A 719 27.69 29.67 -4.73
C ILE A 719 29.10 30.30 -4.79
N PRO A 720 29.52 31.01 -5.88
CA PRO A 720 30.82 31.67 -5.93
C PRO A 720 31.03 32.72 -4.85
N GLU A 721 29.97 33.48 -4.54
CA GLU A 721 30.01 34.55 -3.53
C GLU A 721 30.03 33.95 -2.11
N ILE A 722 29.24 32.90 -1.85
CA ILE A 722 29.26 32.14 -0.61
C ILE A 722 30.64 31.57 -0.31
N ARG A 723 31.35 31.06 -1.31
CA ARG A 723 32.74 30.56 -1.15
C ARG A 723 33.74 31.65 -0.79
N LEU A 724 33.49 32.90 -1.17
CA LEU A 724 34.39 34.05 -0.90
C LEU A 724 34.12 34.67 0.47
N ARG A 725 33.03 34.30 1.18
CA ARG A 725 32.74 34.83 2.52
C ARG A 725 33.88 34.48 3.49
N PRO A 726 34.34 35.44 4.34
CA PRO A 726 35.47 35.21 5.22
C PRO A 726 35.25 34.02 6.16
N SER A 727 34.06 33.82 6.62
CA SER A 727 33.63 32.75 7.50
C SER A 727 33.78 31.36 6.88
N ILE A 728 33.51 31.26 5.57
CA ILE A 728 33.54 30.00 4.82
C ILE A 728 34.98 29.76 4.27
N ARG A 729 35.73 30.83 3.96
CA ARG A 729 37.08 30.71 3.44
C ARG A 729 38.09 30.11 4.43
N VAL A 730 37.81 30.19 5.73
CA VAL A 730 38.60 29.60 6.83
C VAL A 730 38.26 28.13 7.07
N LEU A 731 37.12 27.64 6.52
CA LEU A 731 36.66 26.28 6.71
C LEU A 731 37.43 25.31 5.81
N SER A 732 37.58 24.07 6.29
CA SER A 732 38.09 22.97 5.45
C SER A 732 37.14 22.71 4.25
N ALA A 733 37.60 21.99 3.23
CA ALA A 733 36.78 21.69 2.05
C ALA A 733 35.44 21.03 2.34
N GLU A 734 35.35 20.23 3.38
CA GLU A 734 34.20 19.42 3.75
C GLU A 734 32.92 20.22 4.09
N PRO A 735 32.97 21.28 4.93
CA PRO A 735 31.81 22.14 5.18
C PRO A 735 31.33 22.90 3.94
N VAL A 736 32.25 23.36 3.10
CA VAL A 736 31.91 24.07 1.86
C VAL A 736 31.13 23.16 0.91
N GLN A 737 31.56 21.92 0.78
CA GLN A 737 30.90 20.91 -0.03
C GLN A 737 29.56 20.47 0.53
N PHE A 738 29.42 20.44 1.86
CA PHE A 738 28.14 20.23 2.51
C PHE A 738 27.11 21.29 2.08
N ILE A 739 27.47 22.56 2.10
CA ILE A 739 26.63 23.68 1.69
C ILE A 739 26.22 23.54 0.23
N ILE A 740 27.18 23.29 -0.66
CA ILE A 740 26.93 23.12 -2.09
C ILE A 740 26.01 21.91 -2.33
N GLY A 741 26.23 20.81 -1.62
CA GLY A 741 25.38 19.65 -1.66
C GLY A 741 23.93 19.95 -1.23
N GLN A 742 23.74 20.75 -0.17
CA GLN A 742 22.41 21.20 0.26
C GLN A 742 21.74 22.03 -0.85
N ILE A 743 22.42 22.99 -1.43
CA ILE A 743 21.90 23.82 -2.53
C ILE A 743 21.46 22.94 -3.71
N GLY A 744 22.29 21.97 -4.12
CA GLY A 744 21.96 21.04 -5.20
C GLY A 744 20.71 20.21 -4.90
N MET A 745 20.55 19.73 -3.66
CA MET A 745 19.35 18.99 -3.24
C MET A 745 18.09 19.86 -3.21
N TYR A 746 18.18 21.13 -2.81
CA TYR A 746 17.07 22.09 -2.90
C TYR A 746 16.61 22.26 -4.33
N ARG A 747 17.54 22.38 -5.27
CA ARG A 747 17.23 22.49 -6.67
C ARG A 747 16.49 21.26 -7.20
N VAL A 748 16.97 20.06 -6.86
CA VAL A 748 16.28 18.80 -7.24
C VAL A 748 14.87 18.77 -6.67
N ALA A 749 14.69 19.13 -5.40
CA ALA A 749 13.37 19.19 -4.78
C ALA A 749 12.45 20.21 -5.50
N ALA A 750 12.95 21.40 -5.82
CA ALA A 750 12.21 22.43 -6.55
C ALA A 750 11.78 21.95 -7.96
N LEU A 751 12.71 21.34 -8.72
CA LEU A 751 12.41 20.77 -10.03
C LEU A 751 11.34 19.67 -9.96
N ARG A 752 11.39 18.78 -8.95
CA ARG A 752 10.41 17.71 -8.79
C ARG A 752 9.04 18.23 -8.39
N LEU A 753 8.97 19.27 -7.55
CA LEU A 753 7.72 19.97 -7.23
C LEU A 753 7.15 20.65 -8.46
N ARG A 754 7.99 21.23 -9.31
CA ARG A 754 7.60 21.81 -10.59
C ARG A 754 6.98 20.77 -11.52
N ASN A 755 7.66 19.63 -11.72
CA ASN A 755 7.15 18.51 -12.52
C ASN A 755 5.80 17.99 -12.00
N LEU A 756 5.65 17.90 -10.66
CA LEU A 756 4.39 17.52 -10.04
C LEU A 756 3.28 18.53 -10.37
N SER A 757 3.56 19.85 -10.30
CA SER A 757 2.56 20.88 -10.61
C SER A 757 2.12 20.81 -12.07
N GLU A 758 3.03 20.55 -13.01
CA GLU A 758 2.72 20.42 -14.44
C GLU A 758 1.86 19.19 -14.75
N VAL A 759 2.08 18.07 -14.04
CA VAL A 759 1.22 16.88 -14.16
C VAL A 759 -0.20 17.21 -13.69
N LEU A 760 -0.34 17.90 -12.56
CA LEU A 760 -1.63 18.29 -12.00
C LEU A 760 -2.38 19.32 -12.87
N GLU A 761 -1.68 20.28 -13.46
CA GLU A 761 -2.25 21.23 -14.42
C GLU A 761 -2.78 20.50 -15.66
N ARG A 762 -2.00 19.61 -16.27
CA ARG A 762 -2.44 18.82 -17.44
C ARG A 762 -3.69 18.00 -17.15
N ILE A 763 -3.79 17.42 -15.94
CA ILE A 763 -4.99 16.67 -15.52
C ILE A 763 -6.21 17.61 -15.47
N THR A 764 -6.03 18.84 -14.98
CA THR A 764 -7.11 19.82 -14.87
C THR A 764 -7.56 20.31 -16.25
N GLU A 765 -6.65 20.65 -17.14
CA GLU A 765 -6.94 21.08 -18.51
C GLU A 765 -7.70 19.99 -19.28
N LYS A 766 -7.26 18.73 -19.16
CA LYS A 766 -7.93 17.58 -19.75
C LYS A 766 -9.37 17.41 -19.23
N ASN A 767 -9.59 17.61 -17.93
CA ASN A 767 -10.90 17.50 -17.33
C ASN A 767 -11.81 18.67 -17.74
N ASN A 768 -11.29 19.90 -17.81
CA ASN A 768 -12.03 21.06 -18.27
C ASN A 768 -12.41 20.95 -19.75
N ALA A 769 -11.52 20.47 -20.62
CA ALA A 769 -11.81 20.21 -22.02
C ALA A 769 -12.92 19.15 -22.20
N ARG A 770 -12.96 18.12 -21.36
CA ARG A 770 -14.05 17.13 -21.37
C ARG A 770 -15.38 17.74 -20.92
N ALA A 771 -15.37 18.56 -19.87
CA ALA A 771 -16.58 19.23 -19.39
C ALA A 771 -17.17 20.19 -20.43
N SER A 772 -16.32 20.93 -21.15
CA SER A 772 -16.77 21.84 -22.24
C SER A 772 -17.37 21.09 -23.44
N LEU A 773 -16.82 19.94 -23.82
CA LEU A 773 -17.35 19.08 -24.88
C LEU A 773 -18.73 18.51 -24.54
N GLN A 774 -19.00 18.24 -23.26
CA GLN A 774 -20.30 17.75 -22.79
C GLN A 774 -21.38 18.87 -22.75
N GLN A 775 -20.99 20.09 -22.43
CA GLN A 775 -21.92 21.23 -22.44
C GLN A 775 -22.29 21.72 -23.87
N GLY A 776 -21.45 21.40 -24.86
CA GLY A 776 -21.65 21.75 -26.26
C GLY A 776 -22.54 20.81 -27.09
N SER A 777 -23.04 19.72 -26.52
CA SER A 777 -23.93 18.78 -27.22
C SER A 777 -25.34 18.80 -26.64
N PRO A 778 -26.27 19.61 -27.16
CA PRO A 778 -27.67 19.52 -26.75
C PRO A 778 -28.28 18.26 -27.39
N VAL A 779 -28.30 17.13 -26.66
CA VAL A 779 -29.21 16.04 -26.99
C VAL A 779 -30.63 16.54 -26.69
N ARG A 780 -31.26 17.20 -27.65
CA ARG A 780 -32.71 17.39 -27.68
C ARG A 780 -33.36 16.01 -27.80
N PHE A 781 -33.81 15.48 -26.70
CA PHE A 781 -34.90 14.51 -26.73
C PHE A 781 -36.15 15.28 -27.17
N ALA A 782 -36.48 15.24 -28.43
CA ALA A 782 -37.80 15.63 -28.91
C ALA A 782 -38.80 14.58 -28.37
N PRO A 783 -39.89 15.00 -27.71
CA PRO A 783 -40.96 14.08 -27.41
C PRO A 783 -41.61 13.69 -28.74
N SER A 784 -41.59 12.42 -29.07
CA SER A 784 -42.33 11.85 -30.16
C SER A 784 -43.83 12.08 -29.88
N SER A 785 -44.43 13.12 -30.50
CA SER A 785 -45.86 13.20 -30.71
C SER A 785 -46.21 12.15 -31.78
N THR A 786 -46.89 11.13 -31.38
CA THR A 786 -47.67 10.28 -32.29
C THR A 786 -49.04 10.08 -31.70
N ALA A 787 -49.96 10.41 -32.52
CA ALA A 787 -51.40 10.15 -32.49
C ALA A 787 -51.75 8.68 -32.32
#